data_ee9a9ff66fd2780234748d7206eda115
#
_entry.id   ee9a9ff66fd2780234748d7206eda115
#
_cell.length_a   1.000
_cell.length_b   1.000
_cell.length_c   1.000
_cell.angle_alpha   90.00
_cell.angle_beta   90.00
_cell.angle_gamma   90.00
#
_symmetry.space_group_name_H-M   'P 1'
#
loop_
_entity.id
_entity.type
_entity.pdbx_description
1 polymer ?
#
loop_
_entity_poly.entity_id
_entity_poly.type
_entity_poly.pdbx_seq_one_letter_code
_entity_poly.pdbx_strand_id
1 'polypeptide(L)'
;MGKDIVLITSALPYVNNVPHIGHLAGSLLPSDIFARYNRLKGNIVFYLCGTDDHGSATEVEAIKNNTKPENIVNFFHSVHKEIYKWFNLSFDNFSETSNNQIHYKIVQELFMRSFINGYIVEKEVELPYDPVWNKFLADRFVVGTCPYCGYENAKGDQCENCGRLLDPKDLINPRNAITGNPIIFRKTRHLYLNLTKLEEKIKEYVESKKEIFTDLAITMSLGWIKEGLRERSITRDLSFGVPVPYKELWEVLRKKIFNKLDFGSKEKFIDSFINALKEEGLIVPVEEILKIRTIVEENWPKVDSILTLYNYFEAYKNKVLYVWYDALIGYISFLAEKLKGEYVYDDVKNEDISNINVLDDNGKILKIKIDDSLYELEYKIEGSVLYLSGIYKEFYNLGKILKYLFENKKVLKIYLDINWKDFWLYGKIYHFLGKDNIPFHAVFWPAILLSSNNISEDFKEFFEITDLINFTLPYNVIGLSYLTYEGRKISKSQKWGIFCDALIKTNLNPDYWRFYISYILPYNKDTDFKWEEFKNVINEELVNNIGNLTHRVLSFIKKYYNGRIDGPVEKNIIEEIKKKLGEYFELMDKGELNLGLRKMLELSNYGNKIFQDNKPWENPQRKKIIVKSLTILLISLYTMLYPFIPSSSKKFFNLINYQDVSFDNLYSLFNFANNITIEIVGEVKPLFEKINDNIINELKEKATSPVITFS
;
A
#
# COMPACT_ATOMS: atom_id res chain seq x y z
N MET A 1 -3.50 26.84 -6.85
CA MET A 1 -4.23 26.01 -5.88
C MET A 1 -3.21 25.54 -4.84
N GLY A 2 -3.57 25.47 -3.55
CA GLY A 2 -2.66 24.90 -2.54
C GLY A 2 -2.35 23.45 -2.87
N LYS A 3 -1.12 22.99 -2.58
CA LYS A 3 -0.74 21.59 -2.76
C LYS A 3 -1.34 20.75 -1.63
N ASP A 4 -2.12 19.71 -1.98
CA ASP A 4 -2.59 18.73 -1.00
C ASP A 4 -1.44 17.81 -0.55
N ILE A 5 -1.43 17.44 0.73
CA ILE A 5 -0.62 16.35 1.26
C ILE A 5 -1.40 15.04 1.05
N VAL A 6 -0.84 14.12 0.28
CA VAL A 6 -1.54 12.90 -0.15
C VAL A 6 -0.70 11.67 0.15
N LEU A 7 -1.24 10.79 0.99
CA LEU A 7 -0.69 9.47 1.24
C LEU A 7 -1.49 8.42 0.46
N ILE A 8 -0.82 7.68 -0.39
CA ILE A 8 -1.42 6.61 -1.20
C ILE A 8 -0.80 5.29 -0.79
N THR A 9 -1.64 4.29 -0.57
CA THR A 9 -1.18 2.96 -0.16
C THR A 9 -1.81 1.87 -1.01
N SER A 10 -1.05 0.81 -1.23
CA SER A 10 -1.57 -0.47 -1.70
C SER A 10 -1.74 -1.41 -0.52
N ALA A 11 -2.80 -2.23 -0.52
CA ALA A 11 -2.91 -3.33 0.45
C ALA A 11 -1.67 -4.23 0.37
N LEU A 12 -1.11 -4.58 1.53
CA LEU A 12 0.11 -5.36 1.64
C LEU A 12 -0.11 -6.79 1.13
N PRO A 13 0.65 -7.27 0.15
CA PRO A 13 0.61 -8.67 -0.28
C PRO A 13 1.31 -9.57 0.75
N TYR A 14 0.76 -10.78 0.95
CA TYR A 14 1.46 -11.84 1.68
C TYR A 14 2.74 -12.26 0.98
N VAL A 15 3.78 -12.54 1.78
CA VAL A 15 5.14 -12.82 1.31
C VAL A 15 5.48 -14.32 1.23
N ASN A 16 4.48 -15.17 1.08
CA ASN A 16 4.67 -16.63 1.02
C ASN A 16 4.65 -17.22 -0.39
N ASN A 17 4.60 -16.38 -1.43
CA ASN A 17 4.59 -16.81 -2.84
C ASN A 17 4.73 -15.60 -3.79
N VAL A 18 4.92 -15.88 -5.09
CA VAL A 18 4.95 -14.85 -6.15
C VAL A 18 3.59 -14.20 -6.38
N PRO A 19 3.53 -12.91 -6.74
CA PRO A 19 2.29 -12.24 -7.08
C PRO A 19 1.77 -12.68 -8.47
N HIS A 20 0.46 -12.53 -8.67
CA HIS A 20 -0.22 -12.73 -9.95
C HIS A 20 -0.95 -11.45 -10.38
N ILE A 21 -1.43 -11.39 -11.62
CA ILE A 21 -2.10 -10.19 -12.18
C ILE A 21 -3.30 -9.71 -11.36
N GLY A 22 -3.96 -10.58 -10.58
CA GLY A 22 -5.03 -10.19 -9.67
C GLY A 22 -4.57 -9.25 -8.55
N HIS A 23 -3.32 -9.39 -8.04
CA HIS A 23 -2.76 -8.44 -7.07
C HIS A 23 -2.46 -7.09 -7.72
N LEU A 24 -2.00 -7.10 -8.99
CA LEU A 24 -1.80 -5.87 -9.75
C LEU A 24 -3.12 -5.12 -9.94
N ALA A 25 -4.15 -5.81 -10.44
CA ALA A 25 -5.45 -5.18 -10.72
C ALA A 25 -6.19 -4.75 -9.44
N GLY A 26 -6.09 -5.54 -8.36
CA GLY A 26 -6.83 -5.32 -7.12
C GLY A 26 -6.27 -4.23 -6.21
N SER A 27 -5.00 -3.85 -6.38
CA SER A 27 -4.37 -2.89 -5.46
C SER A 27 -3.20 -2.12 -6.07
N LEU A 28 -2.16 -2.83 -6.54
CA LEU A 28 -0.84 -2.26 -6.85
C LEU A 28 -0.83 -1.31 -8.04
N LEU A 29 -1.46 -1.68 -9.13
CA LEU A 29 -1.47 -0.85 -10.34
C LEU A 29 -2.38 0.37 -10.23
N PRO A 30 -3.64 0.26 -9.72
CA PRO A 30 -4.48 1.44 -9.57
C PRO A 30 -3.91 2.47 -8.61
N SER A 31 -3.27 2.07 -7.52
CA SER A 31 -2.60 3.00 -6.60
C SER A 31 -1.39 3.69 -7.25
N ASP A 32 -0.58 2.99 -8.05
CA ASP A 32 0.54 3.59 -8.79
C ASP A 32 0.04 4.64 -9.80
N ILE A 33 -1.01 4.31 -10.55
CA ILE A 33 -1.63 5.26 -11.50
C ILE A 33 -2.11 6.50 -10.76
N PHE A 34 -2.80 6.33 -9.64
CA PHE A 34 -3.32 7.44 -8.84
C PHE A 34 -2.20 8.27 -8.21
N ALA A 35 -1.10 7.64 -7.78
CA ALA A 35 0.07 8.34 -7.27
C ALA A 35 0.75 9.20 -8.32
N ARG A 36 0.99 8.65 -9.52
CA ARG A 36 1.55 9.40 -10.65
C ARG A 36 0.66 10.55 -11.08
N TYR A 37 -0.65 10.33 -11.12
CA TYR A 37 -1.64 11.36 -11.42
C TYR A 37 -1.56 12.54 -10.43
N ASN A 38 -1.53 12.24 -9.12
CA ASN A 38 -1.44 13.28 -8.10
C ASN A 38 -0.09 14.03 -8.13
N ARG A 39 1.01 13.36 -8.44
CA ARG A 39 2.31 14.01 -8.67
C ARG A 39 2.27 14.96 -9.86
N LEU A 40 1.63 14.57 -10.97
CA LEU A 40 1.43 15.45 -12.14
C LEU A 40 0.56 16.68 -11.82
N LYS A 41 -0.36 16.58 -10.87
CA LYS A 41 -1.13 17.72 -10.32
C LYS A 41 -0.30 18.66 -9.45
N GLY A 42 0.92 18.26 -9.07
CA GLY A 42 1.79 19.03 -8.19
C GLY A 42 1.48 18.87 -6.70
N ASN A 43 0.65 17.89 -6.31
CA ASN A 43 0.43 17.56 -4.90
C ASN A 43 1.70 17.02 -4.24
N ILE A 44 1.78 17.13 -2.91
CA ILE A 44 2.82 16.51 -2.08
C ILE A 44 2.40 15.04 -1.87
N VAL A 45 3.01 14.11 -2.60
CA VAL A 45 2.57 12.71 -2.65
C VAL A 45 3.62 11.79 -2.08
N PHE A 46 3.18 10.90 -1.19
CA PHE A 46 3.96 9.73 -0.79
C PHE A 46 3.16 8.45 -1.12
N TYR A 47 3.76 7.55 -1.91
CA TYR A 47 3.16 6.28 -2.29
C TYR A 47 3.92 5.12 -1.68
N LEU A 48 3.26 4.31 -0.87
CA LEU A 48 3.90 3.22 -0.16
C LEU A 48 3.13 1.90 -0.26
N CYS A 49 3.90 0.84 -0.12
CA CYS A 49 3.47 -0.51 0.09
C CYS A 49 4.55 -1.25 0.89
N GLY A 50 4.33 -2.49 1.17
CA GLY A 50 5.29 -3.41 1.78
C GLY A 50 4.75 -4.81 1.73
N THR A 51 5.46 -5.76 2.33
CA THR A 51 5.01 -7.14 2.47
C THR A 51 4.40 -7.38 3.84
N ASP A 52 3.30 -8.15 3.84
CA ASP A 52 2.66 -8.69 5.03
C ASP A 52 3.35 -10.02 5.39
N ASP A 53 4.32 -9.95 6.28
CA ASP A 53 5.27 -11.03 6.53
C ASP A 53 4.83 -12.00 7.61
N HIS A 54 4.12 -11.48 8.62
CA HIS A 54 3.75 -12.22 9.81
C HIS A 54 2.58 -13.19 9.57
N GLY A 55 2.34 -14.05 10.55
CA GLY A 55 1.20 -14.94 10.56
C GLY A 55 1.48 -16.39 10.17
N SER A 56 0.45 -17.21 10.34
CA SER A 56 0.53 -18.66 10.21
C SER A 56 0.93 -19.15 8.81
N ALA A 57 0.63 -18.38 7.76
CA ALA A 57 0.95 -18.80 6.38
C ALA A 57 2.46 -18.86 6.14
N THR A 58 3.21 -17.88 6.62
CA THR A 58 4.67 -17.82 6.52
C THR A 58 5.35 -18.87 7.39
N GLU A 59 4.86 -19.05 8.64
CA GLU A 59 5.38 -20.12 9.53
C GLU A 59 5.16 -21.52 8.94
N VAL A 60 3.97 -21.80 8.39
CA VAL A 60 3.68 -23.10 7.72
C VAL A 60 4.61 -23.34 6.54
N GLU A 61 4.84 -22.32 5.71
CA GLU A 61 5.73 -22.43 4.56
C GLU A 61 7.19 -22.65 4.99
N ALA A 62 7.64 -21.97 6.03
CA ALA A 62 8.96 -22.15 6.62
C ALA A 62 9.17 -23.57 7.13
N ILE A 63 8.18 -24.12 7.86
CA ILE A 63 8.24 -25.48 8.38
C ILE A 63 8.30 -26.51 7.25
N LYS A 64 7.47 -26.35 6.20
CA LYS A 64 7.49 -27.25 5.04
C LYS A 64 8.84 -27.29 4.31
N ASN A 65 9.53 -26.16 4.28
CA ASN A 65 10.84 -26.01 3.65
C ASN A 65 12.01 -26.22 4.63
N ASN A 66 11.73 -26.66 5.87
CA ASN A 66 12.73 -26.88 6.93
C ASN A 66 13.65 -25.66 7.15
N THR A 67 13.07 -24.48 7.17
CA THR A 67 13.78 -23.19 7.29
C THR A 67 13.10 -22.28 8.32
N LYS A 68 13.68 -21.09 8.55
CA LYS A 68 13.09 -20.05 9.40
C LYS A 68 12.13 -19.17 8.59
N PRO A 69 11.07 -18.60 9.24
CA PRO A 69 10.15 -17.67 8.58
C PRO A 69 10.85 -16.48 7.90
N GLU A 70 11.91 -15.95 8.54
CA GLU A 70 12.68 -14.82 8.01
C GLU A 70 13.32 -15.12 6.65
N ASN A 71 13.73 -16.37 6.41
CA ASN A 71 14.31 -16.75 5.11
C ASN A 71 13.26 -16.77 4.00
N ILE A 72 12.02 -17.22 4.31
CA ILE A 72 10.89 -17.15 3.38
C ILE A 72 10.58 -15.70 3.03
N VAL A 73 10.51 -14.84 4.05
CA VAL A 73 10.25 -13.39 3.87
C VAL A 73 11.33 -12.77 3.00
N ASN A 74 12.60 -12.88 3.37
CA ASN A 74 13.72 -12.26 2.64
C ASN A 74 13.73 -12.67 1.16
N PHE A 75 13.45 -13.95 0.89
CA PHE A 75 13.41 -14.46 -0.48
C PHE A 75 12.24 -13.83 -1.28
N PHE A 76 11.01 -14.00 -0.81
CA PHE A 76 9.85 -13.53 -1.57
C PHE A 76 9.72 -12.02 -1.58
N HIS A 77 10.14 -11.30 -0.52
CA HIS A 77 10.20 -9.84 -0.53
C HIS A 77 11.11 -9.33 -1.66
N SER A 78 12.29 -9.93 -1.83
CA SER A 78 13.20 -9.59 -2.93
C SER A 78 12.58 -9.87 -4.31
N VAL A 79 11.90 -11.02 -4.46
CA VAL A 79 11.18 -11.37 -5.69
C VAL A 79 10.07 -10.35 -6.01
N HIS A 80 9.27 -9.97 -5.01
CA HIS A 80 8.24 -8.94 -5.17
C HIS A 80 8.83 -7.60 -5.63
N LYS A 81 9.94 -7.19 -5.02
CA LYS A 81 10.66 -5.96 -5.38
C LYS A 81 11.09 -5.94 -6.85
N GLU A 82 11.67 -7.03 -7.35
CA GLU A 82 12.08 -7.15 -8.75
C GLU A 82 10.87 -7.11 -9.70
N ILE A 83 9.79 -7.82 -9.38
CA ILE A 83 8.57 -7.84 -10.16
C ILE A 83 7.97 -6.43 -10.25
N TYR A 84 7.84 -5.74 -9.12
CA TYR A 84 7.23 -4.41 -9.09
C TYR A 84 8.10 -3.34 -9.77
N LYS A 85 9.41 -3.47 -9.68
CA LYS A 85 10.35 -2.65 -10.47
C LYS A 85 10.17 -2.87 -11.96
N TRP A 86 10.01 -4.13 -12.42
CA TRP A 86 9.75 -4.44 -13.82
C TRP A 86 8.43 -3.82 -14.31
N PHE A 87 7.36 -3.89 -13.51
CA PHE A 87 6.11 -3.20 -13.81
C PHE A 87 6.19 -1.67 -13.70
N ASN A 88 7.34 -1.12 -13.35
CA ASN A 88 7.56 0.32 -13.15
C ASN A 88 6.57 0.90 -12.12
N LEU A 89 6.34 0.19 -10.99
CA LEU A 89 5.57 0.74 -9.87
C LEU A 89 6.45 1.74 -9.10
N SER A 90 5.92 2.93 -8.85
CA SER A 90 6.68 4.09 -8.34
C SER A 90 6.54 4.30 -6.84
N PHE A 91 6.71 3.21 -6.05
CA PHE A 91 6.74 3.34 -4.60
C PHE A 91 7.85 4.29 -4.13
N ASP A 92 7.51 5.20 -3.22
CA ASP A 92 8.50 5.98 -2.47
C ASP A 92 9.13 5.13 -1.37
N ASN A 93 8.36 4.18 -0.81
CA ASN A 93 8.89 3.12 0.03
C ASN A 93 8.15 1.79 -0.24
N PHE A 94 8.91 0.71 -0.40
CA PHE A 94 8.43 -0.66 -0.40
C PHE A 94 9.17 -1.41 0.71
N SER A 95 8.51 -1.54 1.87
CA SER A 95 9.07 -2.04 3.11
C SER A 95 8.56 -3.44 3.47
N GLU A 96 8.81 -3.88 4.69
CA GLU A 96 8.40 -5.17 5.24
C GLU A 96 7.94 -5.01 6.69
N THR A 97 7.00 -5.85 7.15
CA THR A 97 6.53 -5.80 8.54
C THR A 97 7.48 -6.50 9.50
N SER A 98 8.21 -7.51 9.04
CA SER A 98 9.32 -8.13 9.78
C SER A 98 10.64 -7.37 9.57
N ASN A 99 11.67 -7.68 10.36
CA ASN A 99 12.99 -7.02 10.32
C ASN A 99 12.97 -5.48 10.41
N ASN A 100 11.85 -4.90 10.83
CA ASN A 100 11.62 -3.47 10.90
C ASN A 100 11.37 -3.03 12.35
N GLN A 101 12.40 -2.53 13.03
CA GLN A 101 12.32 -2.12 14.42
C GLN A 101 11.39 -0.91 14.65
N ILE A 102 11.27 -0.02 13.67
CA ILE A 102 10.35 1.12 13.74
C ILE A 102 8.91 0.61 13.68
N HIS A 103 8.65 -0.37 12.82
CA HIS A 103 7.34 -1.01 12.75
C HIS A 103 6.95 -1.66 14.08
N TYR A 104 7.84 -2.46 14.67
CA TYR A 104 7.58 -3.13 15.94
C TYR A 104 7.24 -2.14 17.07
N LYS A 105 8.03 -1.07 17.19
CA LYS A 105 7.78 -0.03 18.19
C LYS A 105 6.44 0.68 17.98
N ILE A 106 6.13 1.13 16.77
CA ILE A 106 4.86 1.83 16.48
C ILE A 106 3.66 0.91 16.74
N VAL A 107 3.74 -0.36 16.33
CA VAL A 107 2.67 -1.34 16.59
C VAL A 107 2.43 -1.51 18.09
N GLN A 108 3.50 -1.67 18.87
CA GLN A 108 3.43 -1.79 20.33
C GLN A 108 2.90 -0.50 20.98
N GLU A 109 3.32 0.66 20.52
CA GLU A 109 2.84 1.96 21.03
C GLU A 109 1.34 2.16 20.76
N LEU A 110 0.84 1.87 19.55
CA LEU A 110 -0.61 1.98 19.24
C LEU A 110 -1.43 0.97 20.05
N PHE A 111 -0.89 -0.22 20.29
CA PHE A 111 -1.51 -1.22 21.14
C PHE A 111 -1.62 -0.73 22.59
N MET A 112 -0.53 -0.20 23.17
CA MET A 112 -0.56 0.39 24.51
C MET A 112 -1.53 1.57 24.61
N ARG A 113 -1.59 2.42 23.59
CA ARG A 113 -2.56 3.53 23.53
C ARG A 113 -4.00 3.04 23.59
N SER A 114 -4.32 2.01 22.80
CA SER A 114 -5.66 1.38 22.83
C SER A 114 -5.97 0.75 24.20
N PHE A 115 -4.97 0.20 24.88
CA PHE A 115 -5.10 -0.32 26.24
C PHE A 115 -5.32 0.80 27.27
N ILE A 116 -4.55 1.88 27.21
CA ILE A 116 -4.72 3.05 28.09
C ILE A 116 -6.14 3.61 27.98
N ASN A 117 -6.68 3.71 26.77
CA ASN A 117 -8.02 4.23 26.51
C ASN A 117 -9.16 3.22 26.84
N GLY A 118 -8.82 2.00 27.34
CA GLY A 118 -9.82 1.01 27.77
C GLY A 118 -10.57 0.32 26.62
N TYR A 119 -9.97 0.28 25.42
CA TYR A 119 -10.52 -0.46 24.28
C TYR A 119 -9.98 -1.90 24.16
N ILE A 120 -9.02 -2.29 24.99
CA ILE A 120 -8.52 -3.66 25.04
C ILE A 120 -9.20 -4.41 26.18
N VAL A 121 -9.73 -5.59 25.90
CA VAL A 121 -10.34 -6.50 26.88
C VAL A 121 -9.74 -7.89 26.74
N GLU A 122 -9.74 -8.64 27.86
CA GLU A 122 -9.25 -10.02 27.85
C GLU A 122 -10.41 -11.03 27.78
N LYS A 123 -10.20 -12.12 27.01
CA LYS A 123 -11.13 -13.26 26.98
C LYS A 123 -10.39 -14.58 27.09
N GLU A 124 -11.02 -15.51 27.80
CA GLU A 124 -10.63 -16.93 27.80
C GLU A 124 -11.37 -17.64 26.66
N VAL A 125 -10.63 -18.32 25.80
CA VAL A 125 -11.14 -19.05 24.63
C VAL A 125 -10.52 -20.43 24.56
N GLU A 126 -11.25 -21.38 23.98
CA GLU A 126 -10.73 -22.71 23.68
C GLU A 126 -10.22 -22.76 22.25
N LEU A 127 -8.92 -23.02 22.10
CA LEU A 127 -8.25 -23.10 20.80
C LEU A 127 -7.67 -24.50 20.55
N PRO A 128 -7.47 -24.87 19.27
CA PRO A 128 -6.81 -26.11 18.89
C PRO A 128 -5.40 -26.20 19.48
N TYR A 129 -5.06 -27.34 20.05
CA TYR A 129 -3.78 -27.61 20.67
C TYR A 129 -3.29 -29.01 20.27
N ASP A 130 -2.05 -29.08 19.81
CA ASP A 130 -1.37 -30.34 19.54
C ASP A 130 -0.59 -30.77 20.79
N PRO A 131 -1.04 -31.81 21.51
CA PRO A 131 -0.38 -32.25 22.76
C PRO A 131 0.99 -32.87 22.53
N VAL A 132 1.26 -33.39 21.32
CA VAL A 132 2.56 -33.98 20.96
C VAL A 132 3.56 -32.86 20.63
N TRP A 133 3.11 -31.86 19.92
CA TRP A 133 3.93 -30.68 19.56
C TRP A 133 4.01 -29.65 20.69
N ASN A 134 3.14 -29.81 21.72
CA ASN A 134 3.02 -28.91 22.87
C ASN A 134 2.80 -27.43 22.45
N LYS A 135 1.93 -27.22 21.44
CA LYS A 135 1.72 -25.89 20.84
C LYS A 135 0.25 -25.67 20.51
N PHE A 136 -0.25 -24.46 20.74
CA PHE A 136 -1.51 -24.01 20.17
C PHE A 136 -1.35 -23.87 18.65
N LEU A 137 -2.42 -24.20 17.92
CA LEU A 137 -2.43 -24.18 16.47
C LEU A 137 -3.31 -23.01 15.98
N ALA A 138 -2.71 -22.08 15.26
CA ALA A 138 -3.46 -21.05 14.59
C ALA A 138 -4.10 -21.60 13.29
N ASP A 139 -5.18 -21.01 12.89
CA ASP A 139 -6.07 -21.29 11.77
C ASP A 139 -5.57 -22.29 10.69
N ARG A 140 -4.51 -21.96 9.97
CA ARG A 140 -3.98 -22.79 8.86
C ARG A 140 -3.12 -23.98 9.28
N PHE A 141 -2.81 -24.06 10.56
CA PHE A 141 -2.18 -25.26 11.14
C PHE A 141 -3.18 -26.38 11.42
N VAL A 142 -4.49 -26.11 11.26
CA VAL A 142 -5.53 -27.12 11.44
C VAL A 142 -6.14 -27.47 10.11
N VAL A 143 -6.30 -28.76 9.84
CA VAL A 143 -7.06 -29.31 8.70
C VAL A 143 -8.01 -30.39 9.17
N GLY A 144 -9.09 -30.58 8.43
CA GLY A 144 -10.08 -31.62 8.70
C GLY A 144 -11.07 -31.71 7.55
N THR A 145 -12.12 -32.53 7.72
CA THR A 145 -13.17 -32.65 6.71
C THR A 145 -14.18 -31.54 6.88
N CYS A 146 -14.47 -30.81 5.81
CA CYS A 146 -15.48 -29.75 5.78
C CYS A 146 -16.87 -30.34 6.04
N PRO A 147 -17.62 -29.85 7.05
CA PRO A 147 -18.96 -30.37 7.35
C PRO A 147 -20.00 -30.03 6.28
N TYR A 148 -19.72 -29.10 5.37
CA TYR A 148 -20.65 -28.63 4.35
C TYR A 148 -20.48 -29.32 2.99
N CYS A 149 -19.26 -29.63 2.59
CA CYS A 149 -19.01 -30.19 1.25
C CYS A 149 -18.19 -31.51 1.26
N GLY A 150 -17.79 -32.01 2.43
CA GLY A 150 -17.04 -33.27 2.56
C GLY A 150 -15.58 -33.22 2.13
N TYR A 151 -15.03 -32.05 1.81
CA TYR A 151 -13.62 -31.92 1.43
C TYR A 151 -12.69 -32.21 2.63
N GLU A 152 -11.83 -33.23 2.51
CA GLU A 152 -11.05 -33.79 3.61
C GLU A 152 -9.86 -32.95 4.10
N ASN A 153 -9.45 -31.93 3.33
CA ASN A 153 -8.32 -31.06 3.65
C ASN A 153 -8.73 -29.59 3.83
N ALA A 154 -9.96 -29.35 4.30
CA ALA A 154 -10.42 -28.01 4.62
C ALA A 154 -9.56 -27.41 5.74
N LYS A 155 -9.15 -26.13 5.57
CA LYS A 155 -8.41 -25.38 6.57
C LYS A 155 -9.32 -24.92 7.70
N GLY A 156 -8.74 -24.65 8.87
CA GLY A 156 -9.48 -24.23 10.05
C GLY A 156 -10.15 -22.86 9.94
N ASP A 157 -9.76 -22.03 8.96
CA ASP A 157 -10.31 -20.70 8.70
C ASP A 157 -11.31 -20.67 7.54
N GLN A 158 -11.07 -21.49 6.50
CA GLN A 158 -11.91 -21.49 5.30
C GLN A 158 -11.72 -22.79 4.51
N CYS A 159 -12.81 -23.32 3.98
CA CYS A 159 -12.75 -24.44 3.05
C CYS A 159 -12.30 -23.99 1.65
N GLU A 160 -11.17 -24.49 1.17
CA GLU A 160 -10.65 -24.13 -0.15
C GLU A 160 -11.55 -24.65 -1.31
N ASN A 161 -12.37 -25.68 -1.07
CA ASN A 161 -13.26 -26.25 -2.09
C ASN A 161 -14.58 -25.49 -2.22
N CYS A 162 -15.31 -25.22 -1.13
CA CYS A 162 -16.61 -24.55 -1.18
C CYS A 162 -16.57 -23.07 -0.77
N GLY A 163 -15.42 -22.55 -0.33
CA GLY A 163 -15.23 -21.15 0.03
C GLY A 163 -15.86 -20.70 1.35
N ARG A 164 -16.53 -21.58 2.09
CA ARG A 164 -17.17 -21.22 3.37
C ARG A 164 -16.14 -21.00 4.46
N LEU A 165 -16.38 -19.97 5.28
CA LEU A 165 -15.64 -19.75 6.51
C LEU A 165 -15.94 -20.89 7.49
N LEU A 166 -14.92 -21.32 8.21
CA LEU A 166 -14.95 -22.41 9.18
C LEU A 166 -14.33 -21.96 10.51
N ASP A 167 -14.77 -22.59 11.60
CA ASP A 167 -14.03 -22.63 12.86
C ASP A 167 -13.34 -24.01 12.97
N PRO A 168 -12.15 -24.12 13.49
CA PRO A 168 -11.51 -25.42 13.74
C PRO A 168 -12.38 -26.43 14.48
N LYS A 169 -13.30 -25.96 15.34
CA LYS A 169 -14.28 -26.80 16.06
C LYS A 169 -15.34 -27.43 15.15
N ASP A 170 -15.62 -26.82 14.02
CA ASP A 170 -16.62 -27.32 13.07
C ASP A 170 -16.07 -28.42 12.17
N LEU A 171 -14.76 -28.54 12.05
CA LEU A 171 -14.13 -29.55 11.21
C LEU A 171 -14.37 -30.97 11.76
N ILE A 172 -14.68 -31.88 10.87
CA ILE A 172 -14.77 -33.30 11.20
C ILE A 172 -13.35 -33.88 11.21
N ASN A 173 -12.97 -34.61 12.28
CA ASN A 173 -11.65 -35.16 12.50
C ASN A 173 -10.52 -34.13 12.32
N PRO A 174 -10.52 -33.01 13.06
CA PRO A 174 -9.49 -31.99 12.95
C PRO A 174 -8.13 -32.55 13.38
N ARG A 175 -7.09 -32.20 12.62
CA ARG A 175 -5.71 -32.62 12.87
C ARG A 175 -4.72 -31.51 12.55
N ASN A 176 -3.51 -31.64 13.08
CA ASN A 176 -2.42 -30.74 12.74
C ASN A 176 -2.04 -30.91 11.25
N ALA A 177 -2.06 -29.81 10.50
CA ALA A 177 -1.80 -29.79 9.05
C ALA A 177 -0.36 -30.20 8.67
N ILE A 178 0.59 -30.10 9.62
CA ILE A 178 2.01 -30.39 9.39
C ILE A 178 2.34 -31.81 9.83
N THR A 179 1.95 -32.19 11.04
CA THR A 179 2.35 -33.47 11.66
C THR A 179 1.34 -34.57 11.44
N GLY A 180 0.09 -34.23 11.07
CA GLY A 180 -1.03 -35.16 11.04
C GLY A 180 -1.56 -35.58 12.40
N ASN A 181 -0.99 -35.11 13.51
CA ASN A 181 -1.38 -35.47 14.86
C ASN A 181 -2.84 -35.08 15.14
N PRO A 182 -3.59 -35.89 15.91
CA PRO A 182 -4.87 -35.48 16.47
C PRO A 182 -4.68 -34.25 17.37
N ILE A 183 -5.67 -33.36 17.38
CA ILE A 183 -5.67 -32.18 18.21
C ILE A 183 -6.72 -32.28 19.31
N ILE A 184 -6.52 -31.54 20.38
CA ILE A 184 -7.50 -31.28 21.42
C ILE A 184 -7.82 -29.80 21.49
N PHE A 185 -8.90 -29.40 22.16
CA PHE A 185 -9.17 -28.00 22.45
C PHE A 185 -8.76 -27.68 23.88
N ARG A 186 -8.02 -26.59 24.05
CA ARG A 186 -7.48 -26.16 25.35
C ARG A 186 -7.78 -24.68 25.56
N LYS A 187 -8.06 -24.30 26.81
CA LYS A 187 -8.29 -22.91 27.19
C LYS A 187 -7.00 -22.10 27.15
N THR A 188 -7.10 -20.88 26.61
CA THR A 188 -6.03 -19.87 26.61
C THR A 188 -6.65 -18.48 26.71
N ARG A 189 -5.87 -17.51 27.21
CA ARG A 189 -6.31 -16.12 27.33
C ARG A 189 -5.73 -15.28 26.18
N HIS A 190 -6.57 -14.46 25.56
CA HIS A 190 -6.18 -13.53 24.51
C HIS A 190 -6.73 -12.14 24.77
N LEU A 191 -6.02 -11.13 24.24
CA LEU A 191 -6.45 -9.75 24.25
C LEU A 191 -7.25 -9.44 22.98
N TYR A 192 -8.30 -8.65 23.13
CA TYR A 192 -9.28 -8.32 22.10
C TYR A 192 -9.44 -6.81 22.00
N LEU A 193 -9.46 -6.28 20.78
CA LEU A 193 -9.93 -4.92 20.53
C LEU A 193 -11.45 -4.89 20.57
N ASN A 194 -12.01 -4.05 21.45
CA ASN A 194 -13.43 -3.93 21.66
C ASN A 194 -14.07 -2.99 20.62
N LEU A 195 -14.44 -3.55 19.45
CA LEU A 195 -15.08 -2.80 18.37
C LEU A 195 -16.49 -2.34 18.73
N THR A 196 -17.19 -3.03 19.65
CA THR A 196 -18.55 -2.67 20.08
C THR A 196 -18.56 -1.25 20.69
N LYS A 197 -17.52 -0.88 21.46
CA LYS A 197 -17.39 0.48 22.02
C LYS A 197 -17.16 1.57 20.96
N LEU A 198 -16.77 1.19 19.76
CA LEU A 198 -16.44 2.11 18.66
C LEU A 198 -17.48 2.08 17.54
N GLU A 199 -18.48 1.20 17.62
CA GLU A 199 -19.44 0.92 16.53
C GLU A 199 -20.11 2.18 15.99
N GLU A 200 -20.63 3.05 16.86
CA GLU A 200 -21.33 4.27 16.42
C GLU A 200 -20.36 5.26 15.74
N LYS A 201 -19.16 5.45 16.29
CA LYS A 201 -18.14 6.32 15.68
C LYS A 201 -17.69 5.81 14.31
N ILE A 202 -17.54 4.49 14.16
CA ILE A 202 -17.18 3.86 12.89
C ILE A 202 -18.32 4.01 11.88
N LYS A 203 -19.56 3.83 12.31
CA LYS A 203 -20.75 4.01 11.48
C LYS A 203 -20.86 5.45 10.98
N GLU A 204 -20.77 6.42 11.85
CA GLU A 204 -20.76 7.84 11.48
C GLU A 204 -19.65 8.16 10.48
N TYR A 205 -18.45 7.63 10.70
CA TYR A 205 -17.34 7.78 9.78
C TYR A 205 -17.66 7.19 8.40
N VAL A 206 -18.09 5.91 8.30
CA VAL A 206 -18.43 5.26 7.02
C VAL A 206 -19.56 5.99 6.31
N GLU A 207 -20.60 6.42 7.05
CA GLU A 207 -21.72 7.17 6.49
C GLU A 207 -21.28 8.54 5.93
N SER A 208 -20.33 9.21 6.57
CA SER A 208 -19.76 10.47 6.07
C SER A 208 -18.97 10.31 4.77
N LYS A 209 -18.63 9.06 4.39
CA LYS A 209 -17.83 8.75 3.20
C LYS A 209 -18.65 8.23 2.01
N LYS A 210 -19.98 8.27 2.07
CA LYS A 210 -20.87 7.72 1.01
C LYS A 210 -20.58 8.25 -0.40
N GLU A 211 -20.17 9.52 -0.51
CA GLU A 211 -19.86 10.15 -1.80
C GLU A 211 -18.36 10.06 -2.19
N ILE A 212 -17.54 9.42 -1.34
CA ILE A 212 -16.08 9.40 -1.49
C ILE A 212 -15.55 7.98 -1.70
N PHE A 213 -15.98 7.04 -0.86
CA PHE A 213 -15.61 5.63 -0.99
C PHE A 213 -16.27 5.01 -2.22
N THR A 214 -15.68 3.96 -2.76
CA THR A 214 -16.34 3.16 -3.80
C THR A 214 -17.64 2.54 -3.26
N ASP A 215 -18.65 2.37 -4.12
CA ASP A 215 -19.94 1.74 -3.73
C ASP A 215 -19.74 0.38 -3.06
N LEU A 216 -18.77 -0.38 -3.54
CA LEU A 216 -18.41 -1.67 -2.98
C LEU A 216 -17.88 -1.52 -1.54
N ALA A 217 -17.03 -0.52 -1.28
CA ALA A 217 -16.49 -0.26 0.05
C ALA A 217 -17.59 0.17 1.04
N ILE A 218 -18.48 1.06 0.61
CA ILE A 218 -19.64 1.47 1.43
C ILE A 218 -20.55 0.28 1.74
N THR A 219 -20.95 -0.47 0.73
CA THR A 219 -21.90 -1.59 0.88
C THR A 219 -21.37 -2.66 1.84
N MET A 220 -20.09 -3.05 1.67
CA MET A 220 -19.48 -4.08 2.52
C MET A 220 -19.28 -3.59 3.95
N SER A 221 -18.86 -2.34 4.14
CA SER A 221 -18.63 -1.77 5.47
C SER A 221 -19.92 -1.61 6.27
N LEU A 222 -20.96 -1.06 5.64
CA LEU A 222 -22.27 -0.95 6.27
C LEU A 222 -22.90 -2.32 6.53
N GLY A 223 -22.66 -3.33 5.68
CA GLY A 223 -23.04 -4.71 5.90
C GLY A 223 -22.46 -5.27 7.21
N TRP A 224 -21.15 -5.11 7.41
CA TRP A 224 -20.49 -5.54 8.66
C TRP A 224 -21.00 -4.81 9.90
N ILE A 225 -21.22 -3.50 9.82
CA ILE A 225 -21.77 -2.69 10.92
C ILE A 225 -23.19 -3.16 11.25
N LYS A 226 -24.03 -3.43 10.24
CA LYS A 226 -25.41 -3.92 10.42
C LYS A 226 -25.49 -5.29 11.12
N GLU A 227 -24.48 -6.17 10.90
CA GLU A 227 -24.39 -7.47 11.59
C GLU A 227 -23.96 -7.31 13.06
N GLY A 228 -23.57 -6.10 13.49
CA GLY A 228 -23.03 -5.77 14.82
C GLY A 228 -21.54 -6.05 14.92
N LEU A 229 -20.79 -5.03 15.29
CA LEU A 229 -19.34 -5.15 15.48
C LEU A 229 -19.05 -5.91 16.78
N ARG A 230 -18.22 -6.95 16.70
CA ARG A 230 -17.80 -7.77 17.83
C ARG A 230 -16.35 -7.55 18.15
N GLU A 231 -15.95 -7.88 19.37
CA GLU A 231 -14.54 -7.84 19.78
C GLU A 231 -13.70 -8.76 18.89
N ARG A 232 -12.55 -8.27 18.46
CA ARG A 232 -11.60 -8.99 17.61
C ARG A 232 -10.34 -9.32 18.39
N SER A 233 -9.99 -10.63 18.44
CA SER A 233 -8.74 -11.08 19.04
C SER A 233 -7.55 -10.48 18.31
N ILE A 234 -6.66 -9.83 19.05
CA ILE A 234 -5.46 -9.15 18.54
C ILE A 234 -4.15 -9.74 19.04
N THR A 235 -4.20 -10.89 19.72
CA THR A 235 -3.02 -11.67 20.10
C THR A 235 -3.10 -13.10 19.58
N ARG A 236 -1.96 -13.74 19.37
CA ARG A 236 -1.84 -15.13 18.87
C ARG A 236 -0.73 -15.89 19.59
N ASP A 237 -0.93 -17.21 19.71
CA ASP A 237 0.10 -18.16 20.16
C ASP A 237 0.98 -18.58 18.98
N LEU A 238 1.72 -17.62 18.41
CA LEU A 238 2.68 -17.79 17.32
C LEU A 238 4.06 -17.31 17.78
N SER A 239 5.10 -17.71 17.07
CA SER A 239 6.47 -17.30 17.35
C SER A 239 7.00 -16.21 16.43
N PHE A 240 6.37 -16.02 15.28
CA PHE A 240 6.76 -15.03 14.27
C PHE A 240 5.70 -13.92 14.17
N GLY A 241 6.03 -12.74 14.62
CA GLY A 241 5.15 -11.57 14.70
C GLY A 241 5.68 -10.52 15.67
N VAL A 242 4.97 -9.41 15.79
CA VAL A 242 5.30 -8.35 16.75
C VAL A 242 5.01 -8.83 18.16
N PRO A 243 6.00 -8.93 19.06
CA PRO A 243 5.79 -9.41 20.43
C PRO A 243 4.82 -8.51 21.20
N VAL A 244 3.97 -9.11 22.05
CA VAL A 244 3.18 -8.35 23.01
C VAL A 244 4.12 -7.62 23.97
N PRO A 245 3.99 -6.29 24.17
CA PRO A 245 4.85 -5.50 25.06
C PRO A 245 4.43 -5.72 26.53
N TYR A 246 4.57 -6.95 27.03
CA TYR A 246 3.98 -7.39 28.30
C TYR A 246 4.57 -6.68 29.53
N LYS A 247 5.79 -6.18 29.45
CA LYS A 247 6.44 -5.40 30.52
C LYS A 247 5.89 -3.99 30.57
N GLU A 248 5.88 -3.34 29.41
CA GLU A 248 5.39 -1.97 29.24
C GLU A 248 3.89 -1.89 29.56
N LEU A 249 3.11 -2.90 29.17
CA LEU A 249 1.69 -3.02 29.55
C LEU A 249 1.52 -3.08 31.07
N TRP A 250 2.41 -3.81 31.76
CA TRP A 250 2.36 -3.87 33.22
C TRP A 250 2.69 -2.52 33.84
N GLU A 251 3.70 -1.81 33.35
CA GLU A 251 4.06 -0.48 33.84
C GLU A 251 2.87 0.52 33.66
N VAL A 252 2.23 0.48 32.51
CA VAL A 252 1.02 1.28 32.25
C VAL A 252 -0.11 0.89 33.21
N LEU A 253 -0.38 -0.40 33.34
CA LEU A 253 -1.47 -0.90 34.20
C LEU A 253 -1.26 -0.53 35.64
N ARG A 254 -0.07 -0.73 36.20
CA ARG A 254 0.22 -0.39 37.61
C ARG A 254 0.04 1.11 37.87
N LYS A 255 0.43 1.98 36.93
CA LYS A 255 0.18 3.42 37.01
C LYS A 255 -1.32 3.74 37.02
N LYS A 256 -2.13 3.09 36.19
CA LYS A 256 -3.58 3.26 36.15
C LYS A 256 -4.28 2.84 37.42
N ILE A 257 -3.87 1.71 38.00
CA ILE A 257 -4.57 1.14 39.16
C ILE A 257 -4.05 1.66 40.51
N PHE A 258 -2.87 2.28 40.56
CA PHE A 258 -2.20 2.64 41.83
C PHE A 258 -3.12 3.42 42.77
N ASN A 259 -3.84 4.41 42.27
CA ASN A 259 -4.76 5.25 43.06
C ASN A 259 -6.05 4.51 43.48
N LYS A 260 -6.28 3.29 42.98
CA LYS A 260 -7.42 2.44 43.33
C LYS A 260 -7.08 1.46 44.49
N LEU A 261 -5.80 1.39 44.88
CA LEU A 261 -5.34 0.44 45.86
C LEU A 261 -5.57 0.94 47.30
N ASP A 262 -6.09 0.06 48.18
CA ASP A 262 -6.29 0.35 49.59
C ASP A 262 -5.09 -0.17 50.43
N PHE A 263 -4.34 0.73 50.99
CA PHE A 263 -3.14 0.44 51.75
C PHE A 263 -3.42 0.23 53.27
N GLY A 264 -4.68 0.19 53.68
CA GLY A 264 -5.09 0.11 55.08
C GLY A 264 -4.80 -1.24 55.75
N SER A 265 -4.84 -2.35 55.04
CA SER A 265 -4.41 -3.67 55.51
C SER A 265 -4.04 -4.55 54.32
N LYS A 266 -3.35 -5.68 54.62
CA LYS A 266 -2.98 -6.70 53.62
C LYS A 266 -4.19 -7.20 52.83
N GLU A 267 -5.27 -7.56 53.51
CA GLU A 267 -6.51 -8.07 52.92
C GLU A 267 -7.19 -7.03 52.03
N LYS A 268 -7.30 -5.79 52.54
CA LYS A 268 -7.87 -4.68 51.76
C LYS A 268 -7.06 -4.39 50.52
N PHE A 269 -5.74 -4.44 50.62
CA PHE A 269 -4.85 -4.28 49.47
C PHE A 269 -5.08 -5.39 48.41
N ILE A 270 -5.12 -6.66 48.84
CA ILE A 270 -5.39 -7.79 47.92
C ILE A 270 -6.73 -7.63 47.24
N ASP A 271 -7.78 -7.31 47.97
CA ASP A 271 -9.13 -7.18 47.42
C ASP A 271 -9.24 -5.99 46.44
N SER A 272 -8.68 -4.83 46.82
CA SER A 272 -8.65 -3.65 45.94
C SER A 272 -7.81 -3.90 44.69
N PHE A 273 -6.71 -4.64 44.78
CA PHE A 273 -5.86 -4.98 43.67
C PHE A 273 -6.58 -5.88 42.66
N ILE A 274 -7.23 -6.96 43.17
CA ILE A 274 -8.04 -7.86 42.34
C ILE A 274 -9.19 -7.09 41.64
N ASN A 275 -9.88 -6.22 42.38
CA ASN A 275 -10.98 -5.42 41.82
C ASN A 275 -10.49 -4.45 40.78
N ALA A 276 -9.37 -3.77 40.99
CA ALA A 276 -8.78 -2.85 40.04
C ALA A 276 -8.39 -3.54 38.72
N LEU A 277 -7.84 -4.76 38.78
CA LEU A 277 -7.56 -5.57 37.57
C LEU A 277 -8.86 -5.87 36.77
N LYS A 278 -9.92 -6.27 37.49
CA LYS A 278 -11.21 -6.59 36.86
C LYS A 278 -11.87 -5.35 36.22
N GLU A 279 -11.76 -4.18 36.86
CA GLU A 279 -12.26 -2.91 36.33
C GLU A 279 -11.57 -2.52 35.01
N GLU A 280 -10.30 -2.90 34.85
CA GLU A 280 -9.56 -2.70 33.59
C GLU A 280 -9.89 -3.77 32.52
N GLY A 281 -10.90 -4.61 32.74
CA GLY A 281 -11.38 -5.61 31.79
C GLY A 281 -10.53 -6.87 31.73
N LEU A 282 -9.76 -7.17 32.78
CA LEU A 282 -8.89 -8.33 32.87
C LEU A 282 -9.57 -9.48 33.64
N ILE A 283 -9.25 -10.72 33.25
CA ILE A 283 -9.73 -11.93 33.91
C ILE A 283 -8.76 -12.30 35.03
N VAL A 284 -9.23 -12.39 36.26
CA VAL A 284 -8.39 -12.77 37.41
C VAL A 284 -8.77 -14.18 37.90
N PRO A 285 -8.21 -15.24 37.31
CA PRO A 285 -8.48 -16.61 37.71
C PRO A 285 -7.86 -16.92 39.06
N VAL A 286 -8.23 -18.07 39.63
CA VAL A 286 -7.81 -18.51 40.98
C VAL A 286 -6.27 -18.55 41.13
N GLU A 287 -5.58 -19.00 40.08
CA GLU A 287 -4.10 -19.04 40.06
C GLU A 287 -3.47 -17.65 40.21
N GLU A 288 -4.04 -16.62 39.53
CA GLU A 288 -3.57 -15.24 39.68
C GLU A 288 -3.87 -14.68 41.07
N ILE A 289 -5.04 -15.00 41.64
CA ILE A 289 -5.37 -14.61 43.02
C ILE A 289 -4.37 -15.21 43.99
N LEU A 290 -4.04 -16.49 43.86
CA LEU A 290 -3.06 -17.16 44.70
C LEU A 290 -1.66 -16.54 44.55
N LYS A 291 -1.25 -16.23 43.34
CA LYS A 291 0.03 -15.57 43.06
C LYS A 291 0.11 -14.18 43.72
N ILE A 292 -0.95 -13.37 43.58
CA ILE A 292 -1.05 -12.05 44.22
C ILE A 292 -0.94 -12.23 45.75
N ARG A 293 -1.69 -13.16 46.35
CA ARG A 293 -1.67 -13.41 47.80
C ARG A 293 -0.27 -13.78 48.25
N THR A 294 0.41 -14.73 47.62
CA THR A 294 1.77 -15.17 47.98
C THR A 294 2.75 -14.01 47.97
N ILE A 295 2.78 -13.19 46.87
CA ILE A 295 3.69 -12.06 46.74
C ILE A 295 3.40 -11.02 47.85
N VAL A 296 2.13 -10.73 48.10
CA VAL A 296 1.73 -9.78 49.15
C VAL A 296 2.09 -10.30 50.52
N GLU A 297 1.89 -11.58 50.80
CA GLU A 297 2.24 -12.19 52.08
C GLU A 297 3.73 -12.10 52.42
N GLU A 298 4.57 -12.32 51.43
CA GLU A 298 6.02 -12.27 51.58
C GLU A 298 6.60 -10.85 51.64
N ASN A 299 5.93 -9.85 51.05
CA ASN A 299 6.52 -8.52 50.86
C ASN A 299 5.78 -7.40 51.59
N TRP A 300 4.62 -7.65 52.24
CA TRP A 300 3.87 -6.60 52.94
C TRP A 300 4.68 -5.97 54.08
N PRO A 301 4.65 -4.64 54.27
CA PRO A 301 3.90 -3.61 53.54
C PRO A 301 4.68 -2.90 52.40
N LYS A 302 5.68 -3.54 51.82
CA LYS A 302 6.53 -2.96 50.78
C LYS A 302 5.78 -3.00 49.41
N VAL A 303 4.84 -2.07 49.21
CA VAL A 303 3.97 -2.03 48.02
C VAL A 303 4.75 -1.96 46.74
N ASP A 304 5.80 -1.13 46.64
CA ASP A 304 6.63 -1.02 45.42
C ASP A 304 7.29 -2.35 45.07
N SER A 305 7.75 -3.12 46.08
CA SER A 305 8.29 -4.46 45.87
C SER A 305 7.23 -5.42 45.34
N ILE A 306 5.99 -5.36 45.86
CA ILE A 306 4.87 -6.19 45.40
C ILE A 306 4.57 -5.90 43.95
N LEU A 307 4.41 -4.60 43.56
CA LEU A 307 4.10 -4.18 42.22
C LEU A 307 5.24 -4.40 41.22
N THR A 308 6.48 -4.51 41.70
CA THR A 308 7.64 -4.84 40.85
C THR A 308 7.79 -6.35 40.64
N LEU A 309 7.50 -7.17 41.66
CA LEU A 309 7.61 -8.64 41.59
C LEU A 309 6.44 -9.28 40.83
N TYR A 310 5.28 -8.64 40.82
CA TYR A 310 4.11 -9.12 40.12
C TYR A 310 4.03 -8.51 38.72
N ASN A 311 3.75 -9.32 37.71
CA ASN A 311 3.40 -8.86 36.35
C ASN A 311 2.24 -9.69 35.83
N TYR A 312 1.08 -9.09 35.74
CA TYR A 312 -0.13 -9.73 35.21
C TYR A 312 0.08 -10.25 33.77
N PHE A 313 0.80 -9.50 32.96
CA PHE A 313 0.99 -9.82 31.54
C PHE A 313 2.12 -10.80 31.25
N GLU A 314 2.79 -11.38 32.28
CA GLU A 314 3.83 -12.41 32.08
C GLU A 314 3.30 -13.62 31.27
N ALA A 315 1.98 -13.91 31.34
CA ALA A 315 1.31 -14.94 30.55
C ALA A 315 1.32 -14.65 29.05
N TYR A 316 1.62 -13.42 28.65
CA TYR A 316 1.67 -12.97 27.26
C TYR A 316 3.08 -12.89 26.68
N LYS A 317 4.12 -13.22 27.45
CA LYS A 317 5.53 -13.13 27.06
C LYS A 317 5.86 -13.86 25.74
N ASN A 318 5.17 -14.97 25.48
CA ASN A 318 5.39 -15.81 24.30
C ASN A 318 4.24 -15.65 23.27
N LYS A 319 3.48 -14.57 23.34
CA LYS A 319 2.42 -14.26 22.37
C LYS A 319 2.85 -13.08 21.50
N VAL A 320 2.33 -13.07 20.26
CA VAL A 320 2.53 -11.99 19.31
C VAL A 320 1.20 -11.29 19.01
N LEU A 321 1.28 -10.07 18.51
CA LEU A 321 0.13 -9.36 17.99
C LEU A 321 -0.34 -10.01 16.68
N TYR A 322 -1.64 -9.94 16.42
CA TYR A 322 -2.27 -10.56 15.26
C TYR A 322 -1.90 -9.82 13.97
N VAL A 323 -1.57 -10.55 12.93
CA VAL A 323 -1.11 -10.02 11.64
C VAL A 323 -2.00 -8.91 11.06
N TRP A 324 -3.32 -9.01 11.15
CA TRP A 324 -4.23 -7.94 10.70
C TRP A 324 -4.26 -6.71 11.60
N TYR A 325 -3.73 -6.81 12.82
CA TYR A 325 -3.50 -5.64 13.67
C TYR A 325 -2.21 -4.94 13.27
N ASP A 326 -1.14 -5.69 13.09
CA ASP A 326 0.17 -5.11 12.78
C ASP A 326 0.32 -4.65 11.32
N ALA A 327 -0.16 -5.43 10.34
CA ALA A 327 -0.03 -5.10 8.93
C ALA A 327 -0.64 -3.73 8.57
N LEU A 328 -1.80 -3.37 9.14
CA LEU A 328 -2.44 -2.08 8.90
C LEU A 328 -1.62 -0.91 9.46
N ILE A 329 -0.93 -1.11 10.58
CA ILE A 329 -0.04 -0.11 11.18
C ILE A 329 1.22 0.09 10.32
N GLY A 330 1.52 -0.86 9.42
CA GLY A 330 2.56 -0.72 8.40
C GLY A 330 2.46 0.58 7.59
N TYR A 331 1.26 1.07 7.34
CA TYR A 331 1.06 2.35 6.65
C TYR A 331 1.60 3.57 7.40
N ILE A 332 1.68 3.49 8.73
CA ILE A 332 2.33 4.52 9.55
C ILE A 332 3.84 4.27 9.59
N SER A 333 4.23 3.05 9.93
CA SER A 333 5.64 2.74 10.20
C SER A 333 6.52 2.81 8.95
N PHE A 334 6.02 2.39 7.78
CA PHE A 334 6.77 2.49 6.53
C PHE A 334 6.99 3.95 6.10
N LEU A 335 6.05 4.82 6.43
CA LEU A 335 6.24 6.26 6.24
C LEU A 335 7.24 6.82 7.25
N ALA A 336 7.12 6.44 8.53
CA ALA A 336 8.03 6.86 9.59
C ALA A 336 9.47 6.35 9.37
N GLU A 337 9.63 5.14 8.84
CA GLU A 337 10.91 4.59 8.42
C GLU A 337 11.59 5.46 7.36
N LYS A 338 10.84 5.97 6.41
CA LYS A 338 11.36 6.74 5.27
C LYS A 338 11.47 8.24 5.55
N LEU A 339 10.59 8.83 6.36
CA LEU A 339 10.52 10.26 6.66
C LEU A 339 10.71 10.52 8.16
N LYS A 340 11.96 10.65 8.59
CA LYS A 340 12.29 10.89 10.01
C LYS A 340 12.13 12.35 10.44
N GLY A 341 12.21 13.31 9.51
CA GLY A 341 12.27 14.74 9.79
C GLY A 341 13.71 15.23 10.02
N GLU A 342 14.47 14.61 10.90
CA GLU A 342 15.90 14.88 11.13
C GLU A 342 16.76 13.73 10.59
N TYR A 343 17.81 14.06 9.84
CA TYR A 343 18.79 13.11 9.30
C TYR A 343 20.20 13.50 9.72
N VAL A 344 21.01 12.48 10.00
CA VAL A 344 22.47 12.58 10.19
C VAL A 344 23.16 11.74 9.11
N TYR A 345 24.49 11.97 8.89
CA TYR A 345 25.21 11.28 7.81
C TYR A 345 25.12 9.74 7.88
N ASP A 346 25.11 9.18 9.09
CA ASP A 346 25.03 7.72 9.30
C ASP A 346 23.74 7.10 8.74
N ASP A 347 22.65 7.85 8.64
CA ASP A 347 21.38 7.37 8.07
C ASP A 347 21.48 7.06 6.57
N VAL A 348 22.40 7.69 5.87
CA VAL A 348 22.50 7.66 4.39
C VAL A 348 23.89 7.32 3.85
N LYS A 349 24.87 7.04 4.68
CA LYS A 349 26.29 6.80 4.29
C LYS A 349 26.49 5.68 3.27
N ASN A 350 25.59 4.71 3.23
CA ASN A 350 25.65 3.54 2.34
C ASN A 350 24.97 3.77 0.98
N GLU A 351 24.34 4.93 0.75
CA GLU A 351 23.70 5.23 -0.53
C GLU A 351 24.74 5.42 -1.63
N ASP A 352 24.44 4.95 -2.85
CA ASP A 352 25.27 5.19 -4.02
C ASP A 352 24.86 6.50 -4.72
N ILE A 353 25.77 7.46 -4.77
CA ILE A 353 25.58 8.77 -5.39
C ILE A 353 26.36 8.97 -6.70
N SER A 354 26.95 7.91 -7.26
CA SER A 354 27.75 7.97 -8.49
C SER A 354 26.97 8.46 -9.71
N ASN A 355 25.65 8.33 -9.70
CA ASN A 355 24.74 8.72 -10.78
C ASN A 355 24.07 10.09 -10.58
N ILE A 356 24.53 10.90 -9.62
CA ILE A 356 24.04 12.27 -9.41
C ILE A 356 24.78 13.23 -10.35
N ASN A 357 24.02 13.94 -11.18
CA ASN A 357 24.53 15.00 -12.03
C ASN A 357 23.95 16.36 -11.59
N VAL A 358 24.81 17.26 -11.13
CA VAL A 358 24.44 18.61 -10.71
C VAL A 358 24.29 19.49 -11.95
N LEU A 359 23.13 20.08 -12.14
CA LEU A 359 22.81 20.97 -13.24
C LEU A 359 22.98 22.44 -12.84
N ASP A 360 22.58 22.79 -11.62
CA ASP A 360 22.72 24.14 -11.04
C ASP A 360 22.74 24.08 -9.51
N ASP A 361 23.50 24.95 -8.88
CA ASP A 361 23.57 25.14 -7.43
C ASP A 361 23.93 26.59 -7.10
N ASN A 362 22.94 27.41 -6.78
CA ASN A 362 23.10 28.84 -6.50
C ASN A 362 23.13 29.19 -5.01
N GLY A 363 23.28 28.20 -4.12
CA GLY A 363 23.34 28.40 -2.67
C GLY A 363 21.95 28.47 -1.97
N LYS A 364 20.84 28.43 -2.74
CA LYS A 364 19.45 28.39 -2.24
C LYS A 364 18.64 27.33 -2.98
N ILE A 365 18.90 27.13 -4.25
CA ILE A 365 18.25 26.17 -5.12
C ILE A 365 19.31 25.23 -5.67
N LEU A 366 19.07 23.95 -5.55
CA LEU A 366 19.88 22.87 -6.12
C LEU A 366 19.07 22.17 -7.19
N LYS A 367 19.60 22.13 -8.42
CA LYS A 367 19.03 21.34 -9.52
C LYS A 367 19.94 20.16 -9.81
N ILE A 368 19.41 18.96 -9.60
CA ILE A 368 20.16 17.72 -9.82
C ILE A 368 19.33 16.75 -10.68
N LYS A 369 20.06 15.96 -11.47
CA LYS A 369 19.50 14.83 -12.20
C LYS A 369 20.04 13.54 -11.59
N ILE A 370 19.14 12.61 -11.25
CA ILE A 370 19.46 11.26 -10.78
C ILE A 370 18.77 10.28 -11.71
N ASP A 371 19.54 9.47 -12.40
CA ASP A 371 19.04 8.64 -13.49
C ASP A 371 18.30 9.51 -14.53
N ASP A 372 17.00 9.26 -14.77
CA ASP A 372 16.19 10.07 -15.67
C ASP A 372 15.31 11.12 -14.98
N SER A 373 15.42 11.25 -13.66
CA SER A 373 14.59 12.16 -12.85
C SER A 373 15.33 13.46 -12.57
N LEU A 374 14.63 14.59 -12.75
CA LEU A 374 15.10 15.94 -12.45
C LEU A 374 14.53 16.42 -11.13
N TYR A 375 15.39 16.90 -10.24
CA TYR A 375 15.01 17.45 -8.94
C TYR A 375 15.42 18.92 -8.86
N GLU A 376 14.50 19.74 -8.40
CA GLU A 376 14.73 21.12 -8.02
C GLU A 376 14.39 21.27 -6.54
N LEU A 377 15.39 21.58 -5.72
CA LEU A 377 15.33 21.55 -4.28
C LEU A 377 15.69 22.93 -3.73
N GLU A 378 14.84 23.45 -2.87
CA GLU A 378 15.19 24.66 -2.11
C GLU A 378 15.86 24.24 -0.80
N TYR A 379 16.94 24.93 -0.41
CA TYR A 379 17.59 24.67 0.85
C TYR A 379 18.10 25.95 1.52
N LYS A 380 18.17 25.88 2.86
CA LYS A 380 18.73 26.94 3.69
C LYS A 380 19.67 26.32 4.71
N ILE A 381 20.85 26.92 4.89
CA ILE A 381 21.83 26.46 5.88
C ILE A 381 21.86 27.47 7.03
N GLU A 382 21.68 26.98 8.25
CA GLU A 382 21.83 27.73 9.49
C GLU A 382 22.85 27.01 10.39
N GLY A 383 24.04 27.59 10.50
CA GLY A 383 25.16 26.94 11.20
C GLY A 383 25.57 25.64 10.55
N SER A 384 25.41 24.51 11.28
CA SER A 384 25.70 23.15 10.80
C SER A 384 24.46 22.38 10.39
N VAL A 385 23.31 23.04 10.26
CA VAL A 385 22.03 22.43 9.92
C VAL A 385 21.56 22.94 8.56
N LEU A 386 21.11 22.02 7.71
CA LEU A 386 20.48 22.30 6.42
C LEU A 386 18.98 21.99 6.52
N TYR A 387 18.16 22.94 6.13
CA TYR A 387 16.71 22.79 5.96
C TYR A 387 16.43 22.59 4.47
N LEU A 388 15.76 21.49 4.12
CA LEU A 388 15.51 21.07 2.75
C LEU A 388 14.04 21.05 2.43
N SER A 389 13.64 21.70 1.33
CA SER A 389 12.30 21.68 0.77
C SER A 389 12.30 21.36 -0.72
N GLY A 390 11.11 21.15 -1.31
CA GLY A 390 10.97 20.87 -2.74
C GLY A 390 11.14 19.40 -3.17
N ILE A 391 11.40 18.49 -2.24
CA ILE A 391 11.62 17.05 -2.50
C ILE A 391 10.32 16.26 -2.72
N TYR A 392 9.18 16.91 -2.73
CA TYR A 392 7.84 16.35 -2.61
C TYR A 392 7.34 15.53 -3.81
N LYS A 393 8.04 15.56 -4.94
CA LYS A 393 7.55 14.87 -6.15
C LYS A 393 7.88 13.38 -6.16
N GLU A 394 9.07 13.02 -5.70
CA GLU A 394 9.54 11.63 -5.65
C GLU A 394 10.52 11.45 -4.48
N PHE A 395 10.10 10.76 -3.43
CA PHE A 395 10.96 10.43 -2.29
C PHE A 395 11.90 9.24 -2.55
N TYR A 396 11.77 8.59 -3.70
CA TYR A 396 12.56 7.42 -4.07
C TYR A 396 14.08 7.65 -3.93
N ASN A 397 14.57 8.80 -4.39
CA ASN A 397 15.99 9.16 -4.32
C ASN A 397 16.38 9.98 -3.09
N LEU A 398 15.51 10.06 -2.06
CA LEU A 398 15.75 10.88 -0.87
C LEU A 398 17.10 10.59 -0.23
N GLY A 399 17.44 9.32 0.02
CA GLY A 399 18.69 8.92 0.63
C GLY A 399 19.93 9.42 -0.16
N LYS A 400 19.91 9.25 -1.48
CA LYS A 400 20.99 9.71 -2.36
C LYS A 400 21.17 11.24 -2.32
N ILE A 401 20.04 11.97 -2.35
CA ILE A 401 20.04 13.44 -2.28
C ILE A 401 20.62 13.91 -0.94
N LEU A 402 20.17 13.32 0.16
CA LEU A 402 20.65 13.65 1.50
C LEU A 402 22.16 13.38 1.63
N LYS A 403 22.63 12.21 1.19
CA LYS A 403 24.07 11.91 1.20
C LYS A 403 24.86 12.91 0.39
N TYR A 404 24.43 13.23 -0.84
CA TYR A 404 25.05 14.26 -1.67
C TYR A 404 25.14 15.60 -0.92
N LEU A 405 24.07 16.03 -0.25
CA LEU A 405 24.05 17.28 0.52
C LEU A 405 25.00 17.24 1.72
N PHE A 406 25.06 16.15 2.48
CA PHE A 406 26.01 15.99 3.58
C PHE A 406 27.45 16.13 3.11
N GLU A 407 27.82 15.43 2.04
CA GLU A 407 29.21 15.43 1.54
C GLU A 407 29.62 16.77 0.92
N ASN A 408 28.71 17.44 0.21
CA ASN A 408 29.05 18.67 -0.53
C ASN A 408 28.76 19.96 0.25
N LYS A 409 27.81 19.96 1.19
CA LYS A 409 27.46 21.15 2.00
C LYS A 409 28.12 21.18 3.38
N LYS A 410 28.81 20.09 3.78
CA LYS A 410 29.53 19.96 5.07
C LYS A 410 28.64 20.27 6.29
N VAL A 411 27.38 19.84 6.25
CA VAL A 411 26.45 20.00 7.36
C VAL A 411 26.45 18.75 8.25
N LEU A 412 26.05 18.90 9.51
CA LEU A 412 25.98 17.82 10.47
C LEU A 412 24.58 17.20 10.54
N LYS A 413 23.55 17.98 10.21
CA LYS A 413 22.14 17.57 10.24
C LYS A 413 21.38 18.14 9.04
N ILE A 414 20.41 17.39 8.56
CA ILE A 414 19.45 17.86 7.54
C ILE A 414 18.04 17.67 8.10
N TYR A 415 17.24 18.74 8.06
CA TYR A 415 15.79 18.69 8.37
C TYR A 415 14.99 18.81 7.09
N LEU A 416 13.96 17.96 6.94
CA LEU A 416 12.95 18.11 5.91
C LEU A 416 11.81 19.01 6.40
N ASP A 417 11.30 19.86 5.52
CA ASP A 417 10.15 20.73 5.80
C ASP A 417 8.86 19.93 6.06
N ILE A 418 8.80 18.68 5.60
CA ILE A 418 7.70 17.77 5.81
C ILE A 418 8.21 16.47 6.45
N ASN A 419 7.47 15.95 7.42
CA ASN A 419 7.77 14.69 8.07
C ASN A 419 6.58 13.72 7.98
N TRP A 420 6.75 12.49 8.44
CA TRP A 420 5.71 11.46 8.38
C TRP A 420 4.43 11.84 9.16
N LYS A 421 4.55 12.63 10.24
CA LYS A 421 3.41 13.07 11.07
C LYS A 421 2.48 14.00 10.30
N ASP A 422 3.00 14.83 9.40
CA ASP A 422 2.19 15.75 8.60
C ASP A 422 1.19 15.01 7.71
N PHE A 423 1.57 13.85 7.18
CA PHE A 423 0.66 13.01 6.40
C PHE A 423 -0.48 12.44 7.26
N TRP A 424 -0.20 12.08 8.51
CA TRP A 424 -1.19 11.49 9.42
C TRP A 424 -2.00 12.52 10.22
N LEU A 425 -1.57 13.78 10.24
CA LEU A 425 -2.32 14.89 10.87
C LEU A 425 -3.19 15.63 9.86
N TYR A 426 -2.68 15.86 8.66
CA TYR A 426 -3.29 16.79 7.70
C TYR A 426 -3.50 16.19 6.32
N GLY A 427 -2.95 15.01 6.05
CA GLY A 427 -2.96 14.39 4.74
C GLY A 427 -4.29 13.74 4.37
N LYS A 428 -4.56 13.68 3.05
CA LYS A 428 -5.61 12.85 2.48
C LYS A 428 -5.05 11.45 2.23
N ILE A 429 -5.53 10.47 2.97
CA ILE A 429 -5.05 9.10 2.94
C ILE A 429 -5.96 8.25 2.05
N TYR A 430 -5.40 7.65 1.01
CA TYR A 430 -6.10 6.80 0.04
C TYR A 430 -5.58 5.37 0.14
N HIS A 431 -6.48 4.42 0.39
CA HIS A 431 -6.17 2.99 0.40
C HIS A 431 -6.77 2.29 -0.81
N PHE A 432 -5.92 1.64 -1.62
CA PHE A 432 -6.32 0.81 -2.75
C PHE A 432 -6.22 -0.67 -2.39
N LEU A 433 -7.31 -1.44 -2.55
CA LEU A 433 -7.37 -2.81 -2.05
C LEU A 433 -8.42 -3.67 -2.75
N GLY A 434 -8.19 -4.97 -2.75
CA GLY A 434 -9.20 -5.95 -3.16
C GLY A 434 -10.33 -6.07 -2.13
N LYS A 435 -11.51 -6.46 -2.59
CA LYS A 435 -12.75 -6.49 -1.79
C LYS A 435 -12.65 -7.22 -0.45
N ASP A 436 -11.83 -8.28 -0.37
CA ASP A 436 -11.65 -9.02 0.89
C ASP A 436 -11.02 -8.17 2.00
N ASN A 437 -10.29 -7.13 1.65
CA ASN A 437 -9.59 -6.24 2.57
C ASN A 437 -10.43 -5.01 2.98
N ILE A 438 -11.61 -4.80 2.37
CA ILE A 438 -12.47 -3.64 2.67
C ILE A 438 -12.82 -3.56 4.17
N PRO A 439 -13.32 -4.64 4.82
CA PRO A 439 -13.67 -4.56 6.24
C PRO A 439 -12.47 -4.21 7.14
N PHE A 440 -11.28 -4.64 6.75
CA PHE A 440 -10.05 -4.32 7.51
C PHE A 440 -9.66 -2.85 7.37
N HIS A 441 -9.84 -2.23 6.20
CA HIS A 441 -9.41 -0.85 5.95
C HIS A 441 -10.49 0.20 6.24
N ALA A 442 -11.77 -0.15 6.10
CA ALA A 442 -12.88 0.77 6.31
C ALA A 442 -13.54 0.65 7.69
N VAL A 443 -13.28 -0.43 8.43
CA VAL A 443 -13.85 -0.68 9.77
C VAL A 443 -12.74 -0.90 10.80
N PHE A 444 -11.91 -1.93 10.63
CA PHE A 444 -10.92 -2.32 11.63
C PHE A 444 -9.77 -1.30 11.78
N TRP A 445 -9.26 -0.79 10.66
CA TRP A 445 -8.22 0.25 10.67
C TRP A 445 -8.67 1.57 11.31
N PRO A 446 -9.84 2.14 10.94
CA PRO A 446 -10.41 3.26 11.68
C PRO A 446 -10.59 2.98 13.19
N ALA A 447 -10.96 1.75 13.56
CA ALA A 447 -11.07 1.38 14.97
C ALA A 447 -9.73 1.42 15.71
N ILE A 448 -8.64 0.95 15.09
CA ILE A 448 -7.29 1.04 15.66
C ILE A 448 -6.91 2.51 15.87
N LEU A 449 -7.10 3.36 14.87
CA LEU A 449 -6.79 4.79 14.96
C LEU A 449 -7.64 5.50 16.03
N LEU A 450 -8.95 5.29 16.03
CA LEU A 450 -9.86 5.89 17.02
C LEU A 450 -9.55 5.45 18.44
N SER A 451 -9.22 4.16 18.62
CA SER A 451 -8.87 3.62 19.96
C SER A 451 -7.54 4.16 20.49
N SER A 452 -6.64 4.59 19.60
CA SER A 452 -5.31 5.07 19.94
C SER A 452 -5.20 6.60 20.03
N ASN A 453 -6.23 7.36 19.65
CA ASN A 453 -6.24 8.81 19.74
C ASN A 453 -6.61 9.34 21.14
N ASN A 454 -6.34 10.61 21.43
CA ASN A 454 -6.70 11.32 22.66
C ASN A 454 -6.09 10.71 23.94
N ILE A 455 -4.80 10.42 23.91
CA ILE A 455 -4.06 9.94 25.09
C ILE A 455 -3.77 11.12 26.04
N SER A 456 -3.93 10.87 27.36
CA SER A 456 -3.53 11.81 28.40
C SER A 456 -2.02 12.04 28.43
N GLU A 457 -1.59 13.27 28.68
CA GLU A 457 -0.17 13.65 28.88
C GLU A 457 0.51 12.82 29.99
N ASP A 458 -0.25 12.31 30.97
CA ASP A 458 0.28 11.48 32.06
C ASP A 458 0.94 10.18 31.58
N PHE A 459 0.69 9.77 30.33
CA PHE A 459 1.26 8.55 29.75
C PHE A 459 2.29 8.84 28.65
N LYS A 460 2.71 10.10 28.47
CA LYS A 460 3.63 10.51 27.39
C LYS A 460 4.95 9.75 27.41
N GLU A 461 5.48 9.44 28.58
CA GLU A 461 6.76 8.74 28.74
C GLU A 461 6.80 7.33 28.12
N PHE A 462 5.65 6.73 27.81
CA PHE A 462 5.56 5.41 27.19
C PHE A 462 5.66 5.45 25.65
N PHE A 463 5.76 6.64 25.05
CA PHE A 463 5.69 6.80 23.59
C PHE A 463 6.91 7.55 23.05
N GLU A 464 7.81 6.81 22.37
CA GLU A 464 9.04 7.38 21.81
C GLU A 464 8.83 7.93 20.39
N ILE A 465 8.04 7.22 19.56
CA ILE A 465 7.91 7.48 18.12
C ILE A 465 6.61 8.19 17.81
N THR A 466 5.49 7.65 18.30
CA THR A 466 4.16 8.20 18.00
C THR A 466 3.83 9.44 18.84
N ASP A 467 4.55 9.66 19.93
CA ASP A 467 4.28 10.77 20.84
C ASP A 467 2.77 10.84 21.18
N LEU A 468 2.17 12.00 21.26
CA LEU A 468 0.72 12.15 21.49
C LEU A 468 -0.07 12.52 20.22
N ILE A 469 0.48 12.18 19.04
CA ILE A 469 -0.18 12.47 17.76
C ILE A 469 -1.58 11.84 17.70
N ASN A 470 -2.56 12.60 17.26
CA ASN A 470 -3.90 12.13 16.93
C ASN A 470 -4.00 11.87 15.43
N PHE A 471 -4.10 10.62 15.06
CA PHE A 471 -4.14 10.20 13.65
C PHE A 471 -5.46 10.57 12.99
N THR A 472 -5.40 11.12 11.78
CA THR A 472 -6.57 11.30 10.92
C THR A 472 -7.06 9.95 10.39
N LEU A 473 -8.37 9.85 10.11
CA LEU A 473 -8.95 8.65 9.50
C LEU A 473 -8.74 8.67 7.98
N PRO A 474 -8.74 7.50 7.31
CA PRO A 474 -8.61 7.43 5.86
C PRO A 474 -9.58 8.35 5.13
N TYR A 475 -9.08 9.10 4.15
CA TYR A 475 -9.92 9.97 3.34
C TYR A 475 -10.78 9.15 2.38
N ASN A 476 -10.16 8.17 1.69
CA ASN A 476 -10.86 7.30 0.74
C ASN A 476 -10.36 5.85 0.83
N VAL A 477 -11.29 4.91 0.73
CA VAL A 477 -11.04 3.46 0.60
C VAL A 477 -11.58 3.02 -0.76
N ILE A 478 -10.66 2.71 -1.68
CA ILE A 478 -10.97 2.31 -3.04
C ILE A 478 -10.91 0.79 -3.11
N GLY A 479 -12.07 0.18 -2.91
CA GLY A 479 -12.26 -1.27 -2.98
C GLY A 479 -12.49 -1.73 -4.40
N LEU A 480 -11.76 -2.77 -4.83
CA LEU A 480 -11.85 -3.38 -6.15
C LEU A 480 -12.32 -4.83 -6.04
N SER A 481 -13.13 -5.28 -6.97
CA SER A 481 -13.56 -6.67 -7.09
C SER A 481 -12.42 -7.58 -7.58
N TYR A 482 -12.70 -8.84 -7.94
CA TYR A 482 -11.65 -9.75 -8.41
C TYR A 482 -11.42 -9.63 -9.92
N LEU A 483 -10.16 -9.78 -10.28
CA LEU A 483 -9.78 -10.16 -11.64
C LEU A 483 -9.69 -11.70 -11.71
N THR A 484 -10.54 -12.30 -12.53
CA THR A 484 -10.50 -13.74 -12.85
C THR A 484 -9.60 -13.98 -14.06
N TYR A 485 -9.31 -15.23 -14.38
CA TYR A 485 -8.53 -15.64 -15.52
C TYR A 485 -9.29 -16.73 -16.28
N GLU A 486 -9.62 -16.47 -17.56
CA GLU A 486 -10.36 -17.38 -18.44
C GLU A 486 -11.59 -17.99 -17.73
N GLY A 487 -12.40 -17.11 -17.10
CA GLY A 487 -13.66 -17.46 -16.46
C GLY A 487 -13.55 -18.11 -15.07
N ARG A 488 -12.34 -18.23 -14.49
CA ARG A 488 -12.13 -18.85 -13.18
C ARG A 488 -11.32 -17.95 -12.26
N LYS A 489 -11.53 -18.10 -10.95
CA LYS A 489 -10.70 -17.44 -9.94
C LYS A 489 -9.25 -17.90 -10.05
N ILE A 490 -8.30 -16.97 -9.99
CA ILE A 490 -6.87 -17.27 -9.98
C ILE A 490 -6.52 -18.08 -8.73
N SER A 491 -5.79 -19.17 -8.90
CA SER A 491 -5.41 -20.08 -7.81
C SER A 491 -3.95 -20.49 -7.91
N LYS A 492 -3.15 -20.13 -6.90
CA LYS A 492 -1.74 -20.52 -6.82
C LYS A 492 -1.56 -22.02 -6.60
N SER A 493 -2.40 -22.64 -5.74
CA SER A 493 -2.33 -24.08 -5.45
C SER A 493 -2.68 -24.95 -6.66
N GLN A 494 -3.57 -24.45 -7.53
CA GLN A 494 -3.95 -25.14 -8.78
C GLN A 494 -3.11 -24.72 -9.99
N LYS A 495 -2.11 -23.83 -9.80
CA LYS A 495 -1.30 -23.24 -10.87
C LYS A 495 -2.18 -22.66 -12.00
N TRP A 496 -3.29 -22.00 -11.64
CA TRP A 496 -4.25 -21.42 -12.57
C TRP A 496 -4.22 -19.90 -12.47
N GLY A 497 -3.74 -19.22 -13.52
CA GLY A 497 -3.62 -17.76 -13.55
C GLY A 497 -2.43 -17.29 -14.36
N ILE A 498 -2.17 -15.99 -14.34
CA ILE A 498 -0.96 -15.36 -14.89
C ILE A 498 -0.10 -14.89 -13.72
N PHE A 499 1.12 -15.41 -13.63
CA PHE A 499 2.06 -15.15 -12.55
C PHE A 499 3.10 -14.10 -12.98
N CYS A 500 3.31 -13.10 -12.13
CA CYS A 500 4.08 -11.91 -12.52
C CYS A 500 5.58 -12.17 -12.69
N ASP A 501 6.15 -13.15 -11.99
CA ASP A 501 7.53 -13.57 -12.14
C ASP A 501 7.82 -14.18 -13.52
N ALA A 502 6.83 -14.84 -14.11
CA ALA A 502 6.92 -15.38 -15.45
C ALA A 502 6.88 -14.29 -16.54
N LEU A 503 6.16 -13.19 -16.28
CA LEU A 503 6.05 -12.06 -17.21
C LEU A 503 7.38 -11.33 -17.42
N ILE A 504 8.24 -11.25 -16.41
CA ILE A 504 9.57 -10.64 -16.52
C ILE A 504 10.42 -11.33 -17.59
N LYS A 505 10.21 -12.64 -17.80
CA LYS A 505 10.94 -13.46 -18.78
C LYS A 505 10.38 -13.37 -20.19
N THR A 506 9.33 -12.60 -20.38
CA THR A 506 8.78 -12.28 -21.70
C THR A 506 9.45 -11.03 -22.26
N ASN A 507 9.49 -10.92 -23.59
CA ASN A 507 10.02 -9.73 -24.26
C ASN A 507 8.99 -8.60 -24.40
N LEU A 508 7.77 -8.78 -23.84
CA LEU A 508 6.70 -7.80 -23.95
C LEU A 508 6.93 -6.64 -22.96
N ASN A 509 6.85 -5.41 -23.45
CA ASN A 509 6.98 -4.23 -22.62
C ASN A 509 5.90 -4.22 -21.51
N PRO A 510 6.26 -3.99 -20.23
CA PRO A 510 5.30 -3.90 -19.11
C PRO A 510 4.12 -2.96 -19.35
N ASP A 511 4.30 -1.90 -20.13
CA ASP A 511 3.23 -0.94 -20.43
C ASP A 511 2.02 -1.57 -21.15
N TYR A 512 2.20 -2.69 -21.88
CA TYR A 512 1.09 -3.43 -22.49
C TYR A 512 0.19 -4.07 -21.43
N TRP A 513 0.81 -4.65 -20.41
CA TRP A 513 0.12 -5.23 -19.26
C TRP A 513 -0.56 -4.15 -18.44
N ARG A 514 0.15 -3.05 -18.13
CA ARG A 514 -0.39 -1.91 -17.40
C ARG A 514 -1.60 -1.32 -18.09
N PHE A 515 -1.51 -1.12 -19.41
CA PHE A 515 -2.61 -0.58 -20.23
C PHE A 515 -3.84 -1.49 -20.17
N TYR A 516 -3.68 -2.78 -20.47
CA TYR A 516 -4.82 -3.69 -20.51
C TYR A 516 -5.44 -3.92 -19.14
N ILE A 517 -4.64 -4.15 -18.11
CA ILE A 517 -5.16 -4.29 -16.74
C ILE A 517 -5.93 -3.03 -16.33
N SER A 518 -5.43 -1.83 -16.66
CA SER A 518 -6.13 -0.56 -16.39
C SER A 518 -7.44 -0.45 -17.14
N TYR A 519 -7.51 -0.98 -18.35
CA TYR A 519 -8.72 -0.99 -19.18
C TYR A 519 -9.84 -1.84 -18.60
N ILE A 520 -9.48 -2.95 -17.90
CA ILE A 520 -10.41 -3.92 -17.33
C ILE A 520 -10.48 -3.89 -15.80
N LEU A 521 -10.05 -2.79 -15.13
CA LEU A 521 -10.08 -2.71 -13.65
C LEU A 521 -11.45 -3.08 -13.07
N PRO A 522 -11.51 -3.95 -12.04
CA PRO A 522 -12.75 -4.53 -11.53
C PRO A 522 -13.38 -3.65 -10.43
N TYR A 523 -13.96 -2.49 -10.75
CA TYR A 523 -14.54 -1.60 -9.74
C TYR A 523 -15.76 -2.17 -9.02
N ASN A 524 -16.88 -2.35 -9.72
CA ASN A 524 -18.16 -2.73 -9.09
C ASN A 524 -18.50 -4.21 -9.24
N LYS A 525 -17.79 -4.92 -10.10
CA LYS A 525 -17.98 -6.35 -10.37
C LYS A 525 -16.68 -7.00 -10.77
N ASP A 526 -16.63 -8.31 -10.62
CA ASP A 526 -15.50 -9.11 -11.10
C ASP A 526 -15.34 -8.92 -12.61
N THR A 527 -14.10 -8.79 -13.07
CA THR A 527 -13.72 -8.77 -14.49
C THR A 527 -12.89 -10.00 -14.82
N ASP A 528 -12.77 -10.31 -16.11
CA ASP A 528 -12.09 -11.51 -16.55
C ASP A 528 -10.94 -11.18 -17.51
N PHE A 529 -9.76 -11.70 -17.24
CA PHE A 529 -8.64 -11.64 -18.18
C PHE A 529 -8.83 -12.73 -19.24
N LYS A 530 -8.89 -12.31 -20.50
CA LYS A 530 -8.91 -13.22 -21.66
C LYS A 530 -7.80 -12.85 -22.63
N TRP A 531 -7.05 -13.83 -23.10
CA TRP A 531 -5.95 -13.61 -24.03
C TRP A 531 -6.39 -12.98 -25.36
N GLU A 532 -7.53 -13.40 -25.86
CA GLU A 532 -8.08 -12.85 -27.13
C GLU A 532 -8.46 -11.37 -26.95
N GLU A 533 -9.08 -11.03 -25.83
CA GLU A 533 -9.44 -9.65 -25.51
C GLU A 533 -8.18 -8.79 -25.27
N PHE A 534 -7.18 -9.32 -24.57
CA PHE A 534 -5.88 -8.68 -24.39
C PHE A 534 -5.26 -8.33 -25.75
N LYS A 535 -5.15 -9.28 -26.68
CA LYS A 535 -4.64 -9.06 -28.02
C LYS A 535 -5.43 -7.96 -28.76
N ASN A 536 -6.76 -8.05 -28.73
CA ASN A 536 -7.62 -7.14 -29.45
C ASN A 536 -7.52 -5.71 -28.91
N VAL A 537 -7.63 -5.51 -27.58
CA VAL A 537 -7.54 -4.18 -26.96
C VAL A 537 -6.16 -3.54 -27.20
N ILE A 538 -5.08 -4.31 -27.05
CA ILE A 538 -3.74 -3.79 -27.35
C ILE A 538 -3.63 -3.37 -28.81
N ASN A 539 -4.05 -4.20 -29.76
CA ASN A 539 -3.91 -3.91 -31.17
C ASN A 539 -4.79 -2.76 -31.63
N GLU A 540 -6.05 -2.69 -31.17
CA GLU A 540 -6.99 -1.66 -31.60
C GLU A 540 -6.75 -0.32 -30.88
N GLU A 541 -6.61 -0.34 -29.55
CA GLU A 541 -6.57 0.90 -28.78
C GLU A 541 -5.14 1.45 -28.59
N LEU A 542 -4.19 0.59 -28.26
CA LEU A 542 -2.83 1.06 -28.02
C LEU A 542 -2.06 1.26 -29.34
N VAL A 543 -2.11 0.29 -30.25
CA VAL A 543 -1.34 0.32 -31.50
C VAL A 543 -2.06 1.12 -32.60
N ASN A 544 -3.29 0.73 -32.96
CA ASN A 544 -3.99 1.33 -34.11
C ASN A 544 -4.57 2.72 -33.77
N ASN A 545 -5.01 2.97 -32.52
CA ASN A 545 -5.54 4.27 -32.13
C ASN A 545 -4.39 5.23 -31.73
N ILE A 546 -3.76 5.02 -30.56
CA ILE A 546 -2.75 5.93 -30.00
C ILE A 546 -1.45 5.90 -30.84
N GLY A 547 -0.91 4.72 -31.09
CA GLY A 547 0.36 4.53 -31.80
C GLY A 547 0.34 5.03 -33.22
N ASN A 548 -0.75 4.75 -33.95
CA ASN A 548 -0.90 5.20 -35.34
C ASN A 548 -1.01 6.73 -35.42
N LEU A 549 -1.83 7.36 -34.57
CA LEU A 549 -1.92 8.83 -34.53
C LEU A 549 -0.54 9.46 -34.31
N THR A 550 0.18 8.95 -33.30
CA THR A 550 1.51 9.42 -32.92
C THR A 550 2.49 9.30 -34.08
N HIS A 551 2.58 8.12 -34.69
CA HIS A 551 3.50 7.84 -35.79
C HIS A 551 3.16 8.70 -37.05
N ARG A 552 1.89 8.84 -37.39
CA ARG A 552 1.45 9.65 -38.54
C ARG A 552 1.79 11.13 -38.37
N VAL A 553 1.50 11.73 -37.23
CA VAL A 553 1.76 13.16 -36.95
C VAL A 553 3.27 13.42 -36.91
N LEU A 554 4.05 12.63 -36.15
CA LEU A 554 5.50 12.86 -36.02
C LEU A 554 6.23 12.61 -37.35
N SER A 555 5.89 11.54 -38.07
CA SER A 555 6.46 11.25 -39.41
C SER A 555 6.13 12.36 -40.43
N PHE A 556 4.92 12.91 -40.32
CA PHE A 556 4.52 14.04 -41.17
C PHE A 556 5.36 15.30 -40.91
N ILE A 557 5.63 15.60 -39.63
CA ILE A 557 6.48 16.73 -39.24
C ILE A 557 7.93 16.52 -39.75
N LYS A 558 8.47 15.30 -39.59
CA LYS A 558 9.81 14.99 -40.15
C LYS A 558 9.88 15.19 -41.65
N LYS A 559 8.88 14.69 -42.37
CA LYS A 559 8.85 14.71 -43.86
C LYS A 559 8.64 16.08 -44.44
N TYR A 560 7.72 16.88 -43.90
CA TYR A 560 7.26 18.12 -44.55
C TYR A 560 7.75 19.40 -43.84
N TYR A 561 8.23 19.32 -42.60
CA TYR A 561 8.69 20.48 -41.83
C TYR A 561 10.10 20.30 -41.25
N ASN A 562 10.90 19.37 -41.81
CA ASN A 562 12.27 19.07 -41.37
C ASN A 562 12.39 18.80 -39.87
N GLY A 563 11.40 18.14 -39.28
CA GLY A 563 11.37 17.78 -37.87
C GLY A 563 11.04 18.94 -36.92
N ARG A 564 10.69 20.13 -37.40
CA ARG A 564 10.40 21.31 -36.59
C ARG A 564 9.06 21.92 -36.96
N ILE A 565 8.18 22.15 -35.99
CA ILE A 565 6.87 22.76 -36.19
C ILE A 565 6.65 23.94 -35.26
N ASP A 566 6.26 25.07 -35.82
CA ASP A 566 5.95 26.35 -35.17
C ASP A 566 4.65 26.95 -35.76
N GLY A 567 4.30 28.17 -35.34
CA GLY A 567 3.13 28.91 -35.84
C GLY A 567 1.86 28.71 -35.00
N PRO A 568 0.69 29.18 -35.48
CA PRO A 568 -0.54 29.16 -34.75
C PRO A 568 -1.13 27.76 -34.59
N VAL A 569 -2.10 27.62 -33.66
CA VAL A 569 -2.89 26.42 -33.43
C VAL A 569 -4.38 26.69 -33.73
N GLU A 570 -5.12 25.64 -34.04
CA GLU A 570 -6.58 25.71 -34.31
C GLU A 570 -7.31 25.76 -32.94
N LYS A 571 -8.03 26.86 -32.70
CA LYS A 571 -8.69 27.14 -31.43
C LYS A 571 -9.65 26.04 -30.99
N ASN A 572 -10.48 25.56 -31.94
CA ASN A 572 -11.48 24.52 -31.64
C ASN A 572 -10.85 23.21 -31.18
N ILE A 573 -9.66 22.85 -31.73
CA ILE A 573 -8.93 21.65 -31.29
C ILE A 573 -8.41 21.82 -29.85
N ILE A 574 -7.87 23.00 -29.54
CA ILE A 574 -7.38 23.28 -28.15
C ILE A 574 -8.52 23.28 -27.14
N GLU A 575 -9.69 23.82 -27.49
CA GLU A 575 -10.88 23.80 -26.63
C GLU A 575 -11.38 22.39 -26.39
N GLU A 576 -11.39 21.50 -27.37
CA GLU A 576 -11.77 20.10 -27.20
C GLU A 576 -10.75 19.35 -26.31
N ILE A 577 -9.45 19.61 -26.46
CA ILE A 577 -8.41 19.06 -25.55
C ILE A 577 -8.68 19.48 -24.12
N LYS A 578 -8.93 20.77 -23.85
CA LYS A 578 -9.21 21.30 -22.51
C LYS A 578 -10.47 20.68 -21.90
N LYS A 579 -11.52 20.51 -22.72
CA LYS A 579 -12.74 19.84 -22.28
C LYS A 579 -12.48 18.40 -21.85
N LYS A 580 -11.78 17.61 -22.70
CA LYS A 580 -11.44 16.21 -22.40
C LYS A 580 -10.52 16.09 -21.17
N LEU A 581 -9.62 17.04 -20.98
CA LEU A 581 -8.78 17.12 -19.79
C LEU A 581 -9.61 17.38 -18.52
N GLY A 582 -10.63 18.25 -18.59
CA GLY A 582 -11.58 18.48 -17.48
C GLY A 582 -12.35 17.20 -17.12
N GLU A 583 -12.94 16.52 -18.12
CA GLU A 583 -13.63 15.22 -17.93
C GLU A 583 -12.70 14.15 -17.33
N TYR A 584 -11.43 14.12 -17.75
CA TYR A 584 -10.41 13.23 -17.20
C TYR A 584 -10.14 13.52 -15.72
N PHE A 585 -9.97 14.79 -15.33
CA PHE A 585 -9.75 15.16 -13.94
C PHE A 585 -10.91 14.77 -13.03
N GLU A 586 -12.15 14.99 -13.46
CA GLU A 586 -13.33 14.61 -12.67
C GLU A 586 -13.37 13.11 -12.35
N LEU A 587 -12.97 12.26 -13.30
CA LEU A 587 -12.91 10.81 -13.13
C LEU A 587 -11.71 10.38 -12.29
N MET A 588 -10.53 10.93 -12.59
CA MET A 588 -9.31 10.56 -11.88
C MET A 588 -9.33 11.00 -10.41
N ASP A 589 -9.91 12.16 -10.10
CA ASP A 589 -10.04 12.64 -8.71
C ASP A 589 -10.96 11.75 -7.87
N LYS A 590 -11.93 11.09 -8.49
CA LYS A 590 -12.77 10.06 -7.86
C LYS A 590 -12.10 8.69 -7.76
N GLY A 591 -10.94 8.51 -8.40
CA GLY A 591 -10.27 7.22 -8.52
C GLY A 591 -10.88 6.30 -9.59
N GLU A 592 -11.73 6.79 -10.50
CA GLU A 592 -12.34 6.04 -11.61
C GLU A 592 -11.37 5.90 -12.79
N LEU A 593 -10.26 5.19 -12.57
CA LEU A 593 -9.10 5.20 -13.46
C LEU A 593 -9.37 4.61 -14.86
N ASN A 594 -10.15 3.53 -14.92
CA ASN A 594 -10.52 2.92 -16.21
C ASN A 594 -11.40 3.84 -17.06
N LEU A 595 -12.27 4.64 -16.44
CA LEU A 595 -13.06 5.64 -17.15
C LEU A 595 -12.17 6.82 -17.61
N GLY A 596 -11.22 7.25 -16.77
CA GLY A 596 -10.19 8.20 -17.15
C GLY A 596 -9.40 7.74 -18.39
N LEU A 597 -8.99 6.46 -18.45
CA LEU A 597 -8.32 5.88 -19.60
C LEU A 597 -9.20 5.95 -20.87
N ARG A 598 -10.51 5.70 -20.76
CA ARG A 598 -11.44 5.79 -21.89
C ARG A 598 -11.53 7.21 -22.45
N LYS A 599 -11.47 8.24 -21.59
CA LYS A 599 -11.45 9.65 -22.07
C LYS A 599 -10.22 9.97 -22.91
N MET A 600 -9.08 9.38 -22.57
CA MET A 600 -7.86 9.51 -23.39
C MET A 600 -8.00 8.81 -24.75
N LEU A 601 -8.64 7.64 -24.79
CA LEU A 601 -8.93 6.93 -26.05
C LEU A 601 -9.88 7.74 -26.95
N GLU A 602 -10.89 8.40 -26.37
CA GLU A 602 -11.78 9.33 -27.10
C GLU A 602 -10.98 10.50 -27.70
N LEU A 603 -10.04 11.09 -26.93
CA LEU A 603 -9.19 12.18 -27.43
C LEU A 603 -8.28 11.73 -28.57
N SER A 604 -7.70 10.53 -28.48
CA SER A 604 -6.89 9.94 -29.56
C SER A 604 -7.71 9.70 -30.82
N ASN A 605 -8.91 9.14 -30.67
CA ASN A 605 -9.84 8.92 -31.78
C ASN A 605 -10.24 10.27 -32.48
N TYR A 606 -10.48 11.30 -31.67
CA TYR A 606 -10.71 12.66 -32.19
C TYR A 606 -9.52 13.15 -33.01
N GLY A 607 -8.29 12.99 -32.51
CA GLY A 607 -7.07 13.35 -33.23
C GLY A 607 -6.92 12.60 -34.58
N ASN A 608 -7.16 11.28 -34.55
CA ASN A 608 -7.15 10.47 -35.79
C ASN A 608 -8.16 10.97 -36.84
N LYS A 609 -9.39 11.30 -36.40
CA LYS A 609 -10.44 11.87 -37.26
C LYS A 609 -10.01 13.21 -37.83
N ILE A 610 -9.51 14.14 -37.04
CA ILE A 610 -9.02 15.45 -37.49
C ILE A 610 -7.91 15.29 -38.53
N PHE A 611 -6.93 14.39 -38.30
CA PHE A 611 -5.86 14.14 -39.26
C PHE A 611 -6.39 13.60 -40.58
N GLN A 612 -7.36 12.67 -40.55
CA GLN A 612 -7.95 12.07 -41.74
C GLN A 612 -8.83 13.05 -42.52
N ASP A 613 -9.70 13.81 -41.85
CA ASP A 613 -10.66 14.71 -42.49
C ASP A 613 -9.96 15.92 -43.13
N ASN A 614 -8.87 16.40 -42.50
CA ASN A 614 -8.12 17.54 -43.01
C ASN A 614 -7.11 17.21 -44.09
N LYS A 615 -6.76 15.93 -44.30
CA LYS A 615 -5.84 15.45 -45.33
C LYS A 615 -4.60 16.34 -45.47
N PRO A 616 -3.76 16.52 -44.45
CA PRO A 616 -2.67 17.49 -44.49
C PRO A 616 -1.66 17.23 -45.61
N TRP A 617 -1.60 16.00 -46.13
CA TRP A 617 -0.73 15.64 -47.27
C TRP A 617 -1.12 16.25 -48.58
N GLU A 618 -2.37 16.72 -48.78
CA GLU A 618 -2.80 17.40 -50.01
C GLU A 618 -2.23 18.82 -50.09
N ASN A 619 -2.09 19.53 -48.97
CA ASN A 619 -1.47 20.86 -48.93
C ASN A 619 -0.75 21.08 -47.58
N PRO A 620 0.49 20.56 -47.39
CA PRO A 620 1.19 20.61 -46.11
C PRO A 620 1.34 22.03 -45.55
N GLN A 621 1.68 23.00 -46.37
CA GLN A 621 1.92 24.38 -45.91
C GLN A 621 0.65 25.04 -45.35
N ARG A 622 -0.47 24.87 -46.03
CA ARG A 622 -1.77 25.42 -45.62
C ARG A 622 -2.33 24.73 -44.38
N LYS A 623 -1.99 23.46 -44.19
CA LYS A 623 -2.47 22.61 -43.09
C LYS A 623 -1.50 22.54 -41.91
N LYS A 624 -0.43 23.33 -41.88
CA LYS A 624 0.54 23.37 -40.78
C LYS A 624 -0.13 23.63 -39.44
N ILE A 625 -1.13 24.51 -39.38
CA ILE A 625 -1.92 24.83 -38.19
C ILE A 625 -2.59 23.58 -37.59
N ILE A 626 -3.15 22.69 -38.41
CA ILE A 626 -3.79 21.45 -37.98
C ILE A 626 -2.74 20.48 -37.41
N VAL A 627 -1.62 20.28 -38.11
CA VAL A 627 -0.56 19.36 -37.67
C VAL A 627 0.05 19.84 -36.37
N LYS A 628 0.25 21.17 -36.20
CA LYS A 628 0.71 21.72 -34.94
C LYS A 628 -0.30 21.50 -33.79
N SER A 629 -1.58 21.74 -34.06
CA SER A 629 -2.64 21.49 -33.05
C SER A 629 -2.70 20.02 -32.65
N LEU A 630 -2.51 19.08 -33.57
CA LEU A 630 -2.41 17.67 -33.30
C LEU A 630 -1.15 17.31 -32.51
N THR A 631 -0.06 18.05 -32.66
CA THR A 631 1.14 17.87 -31.83
C THR A 631 0.86 18.28 -30.39
N ILE A 632 0.13 19.39 -30.16
CA ILE A 632 -0.32 19.78 -28.81
C ILE A 632 -1.28 18.74 -28.25
N LEU A 633 -2.17 18.15 -29.04
CA LEU A 633 -3.03 17.05 -28.64
C LEU A 633 -2.22 15.84 -28.19
N LEU A 634 -1.17 15.45 -28.91
CA LEU A 634 -0.29 14.35 -28.54
C LEU A 634 0.44 14.62 -27.22
N ILE A 635 0.96 15.83 -27.00
CA ILE A 635 1.59 16.21 -25.72
C ILE A 635 0.57 16.06 -24.59
N SER A 636 -0.66 16.55 -24.77
CA SER A 636 -1.73 16.43 -23.79
C SER A 636 -2.10 14.97 -23.53
N LEU A 637 -2.26 14.19 -24.58
CA LEU A 637 -2.59 12.77 -24.52
C LEU A 637 -1.52 11.97 -23.74
N TYR A 638 -0.23 12.17 -24.03
CA TYR A 638 0.84 11.45 -23.34
C TYR A 638 1.07 11.95 -21.91
N THR A 639 0.74 13.21 -21.60
CA THR A 639 0.71 13.70 -20.21
C THR A 639 -0.38 12.95 -19.41
N MET A 640 -1.59 12.81 -19.97
CA MET A 640 -2.68 12.04 -19.35
C MET A 640 -2.38 10.54 -19.29
N LEU A 641 -1.68 9.97 -20.29
CA LEU A 641 -1.28 8.56 -20.36
C LEU A 641 -0.09 8.21 -19.45
N TYR A 642 0.71 9.19 -19.05
CA TYR A 642 1.92 8.94 -18.25
C TYR A 642 1.68 8.11 -16.99
N PRO A 643 0.59 8.27 -16.22
CA PRO A 643 0.28 7.39 -15.10
C PRO A 643 0.08 5.92 -15.50
N PHE A 644 -0.47 5.65 -16.67
CA PHE A 644 -0.84 4.31 -17.13
C PHE A 644 0.31 3.58 -17.85
N ILE A 645 1.00 4.26 -18.75
CA ILE A 645 2.08 3.72 -19.60
C ILE A 645 3.35 4.59 -19.52
N PRO A 646 3.99 4.67 -18.31
CA PRO A 646 5.05 5.63 -18.05
C PRO A 646 6.27 5.49 -18.96
N SER A 647 6.68 4.25 -19.31
CA SER A 647 7.85 4.02 -20.14
C SER A 647 7.64 4.49 -21.57
N SER A 648 6.47 4.21 -22.12
CA SER A 648 6.10 4.61 -23.50
C SER A 648 5.88 6.13 -23.59
N SER A 649 5.26 6.73 -22.56
CA SER A 649 5.11 8.19 -22.49
C SER A 649 6.46 8.90 -22.40
N LYS A 650 7.41 8.40 -21.59
CA LYS A 650 8.80 8.93 -21.56
C LYS A 650 9.48 8.85 -22.94
N LYS A 651 9.32 7.74 -23.66
CA LYS A 651 9.86 7.60 -25.02
C LYS A 651 9.29 8.67 -25.95
N PHE A 652 7.98 8.93 -25.89
CA PHE A 652 7.36 10.00 -26.67
C PHE A 652 7.93 11.39 -26.31
N PHE A 653 8.01 11.73 -25.03
CA PHE A 653 8.55 13.02 -24.59
C PHE A 653 10.02 13.22 -24.98
N ASN A 654 10.83 12.16 -24.89
CA ASN A 654 12.22 12.20 -25.36
C ASN A 654 12.32 12.49 -26.87
N LEU A 655 11.41 11.95 -27.69
CA LEU A 655 11.40 12.22 -29.15
C LEU A 655 11.16 13.69 -29.49
N ILE A 656 10.42 14.42 -28.66
CA ILE A 656 10.07 15.82 -28.88
C ILE A 656 10.83 16.78 -27.95
N ASN A 657 11.84 16.28 -27.21
CA ASN A 657 12.64 17.02 -26.21
C ASN A 657 11.80 17.81 -25.20
N TYR A 658 10.71 17.18 -24.71
CA TYR A 658 9.81 17.75 -23.70
C TYR A 658 10.13 17.14 -22.34
N GLN A 659 10.65 17.94 -21.38
CA GLN A 659 11.21 17.40 -20.14
C GLN A 659 10.29 17.56 -18.92
N ASP A 660 9.58 18.65 -18.78
CA ASP A 660 8.78 18.96 -17.59
C ASP A 660 7.33 18.52 -17.72
N VAL A 661 7.08 17.22 -17.56
CA VAL A 661 5.74 16.65 -17.67
C VAL A 661 4.94 16.93 -16.41
N SER A 662 4.03 17.90 -16.46
CA SER A 662 3.07 18.21 -15.41
C SER A 662 1.80 18.83 -16.01
N PHE A 663 0.70 18.84 -15.25
CA PHE A 663 -0.51 19.51 -15.71
C PHE A 663 -0.38 21.04 -15.69
N ASP A 664 0.40 21.62 -14.79
CA ASP A 664 0.69 23.06 -14.79
C ASP A 664 1.43 23.48 -16.07
N ASN A 665 2.42 22.70 -16.49
CA ASN A 665 3.15 22.94 -17.74
C ASN A 665 2.26 22.70 -18.97
N LEU A 666 1.31 21.74 -18.89
CA LEU A 666 0.33 21.54 -19.95
C LEU A 666 -0.61 22.75 -20.09
N TYR A 667 -1.07 23.35 -18.99
CA TYR A 667 -1.85 24.59 -19.06
C TYR A 667 -1.03 25.77 -19.58
N SER A 668 0.23 25.88 -19.18
CA SER A 668 1.16 26.87 -19.73
C SER A 668 1.36 26.68 -21.23
N LEU A 669 1.50 25.43 -21.69
CA LEU A 669 1.58 25.08 -23.11
C LEU A 669 0.35 25.57 -23.90
N PHE A 670 -0.86 25.44 -23.36
CA PHE A 670 -2.07 25.96 -24.04
C PHE A 670 -2.06 27.47 -24.19
N ASN A 671 -1.56 28.21 -23.18
CA ASN A 671 -1.51 29.67 -23.22
C ASN A 671 -0.49 30.17 -24.24
N PHE A 672 0.60 29.45 -24.43
CA PHE A 672 1.69 29.84 -25.34
C PHE A 672 1.73 29.00 -26.64
N ALA A 673 0.71 28.20 -26.93
CA ALA A 673 0.69 27.24 -28.02
C ALA A 673 1.02 27.85 -29.39
N ASN A 674 0.61 29.11 -29.65
CA ASN A 674 0.91 29.83 -30.90
C ASN A 674 2.39 30.18 -31.04
N ASN A 675 3.12 30.36 -29.96
CA ASN A 675 4.47 30.93 -29.94
C ASN A 675 5.56 29.89 -29.74
N ILE A 676 5.24 28.70 -29.32
CA ILE A 676 6.23 27.65 -29.10
C ILE A 676 6.61 26.94 -30.38
N THR A 677 7.83 26.47 -30.43
CA THR A 677 8.34 25.56 -31.45
C THR A 677 8.54 24.17 -30.84
N ILE A 678 8.09 23.14 -31.55
CA ILE A 678 8.30 21.74 -31.16
C ILE A 678 9.25 21.11 -32.15
N GLU A 679 10.27 20.43 -31.66
CA GLU A 679 11.33 19.81 -32.46
C GLU A 679 11.41 18.32 -32.19
N ILE A 680 11.48 17.52 -33.25
CA ILE A 680 11.66 16.07 -33.16
C ILE A 680 13.14 15.75 -33.27
N VAL A 681 13.74 15.31 -32.17
CA VAL A 681 15.19 15.10 -32.05
C VAL A 681 15.66 13.69 -32.43
N GLY A 682 14.77 12.71 -32.45
CA GLY A 682 15.09 11.31 -32.73
C GLY A 682 14.55 10.78 -34.07
N GLU A 683 14.82 9.50 -34.32
CA GLU A 683 14.18 8.75 -35.41
C GLU A 683 12.74 8.39 -35.04
N VAL A 684 11.79 8.69 -35.93
CA VAL A 684 10.36 8.37 -35.70
C VAL A 684 10.10 6.93 -36.08
N LYS A 685 10.03 6.05 -35.08
CA LYS A 685 9.58 4.66 -35.21
C LYS A 685 8.23 4.46 -34.51
N PRO A 686 7.45 3.45 -34.88
CA PRO A 686 6.26 3.08 -34.12
C PRO A 686 6.61 2.84 -32.65
N LEU A 687 5.87 3.47 -31.72
CA LEU A 687 6.09 3.29 -30.27
C LEU A 687 5.58 1.94 -29.76
N PHE A 688 4.63 1.35 -30.49
CA PHE A 688 3.98 0.09 -30.14
C PHE A 688 3.95 -0.84 -31.32
N GLU A 689 4.12 -2.13 -31.04
CA GLU A 689 4.07 -3.22 -32.02
C GLU A 689 2.82 -4.07 -31.82
N LYS A 690 2.27 -4.60 -32.91
CA LYS A 690 1.10 -5.49 -32.85
C LYS A 690 1.43 -6.82 -32.21
N ILE A 691 0.52 -7.29 -31.38
CA ILE A 691 0.57 -8.64 -30.83
C ILE A 691 -0.15 -9.59 -31.79
N ASN A 692 0.56 -10.58 -32.29
CA ASN A 692 0.01 -11.65 -33.13
C ASN A 692 -0.23 -12.93 -32.31
N ASP A 693 -0.85 -13.95 -32.95
CA ASP A 693 -1.19 -15.20 -32.30
C ASP A 693 0.04 -15.99 -31.81
N ASN A 694 1.18 -15.88 -32.51
CA ASN A 694 2.41 -16.54 -32.07
C ASN A 694 2.90 -15.95 -30.74
N ILE A 695 2.88 -14.63 -30.60
CA ILE A 695 3.22 -13.95 -29.33
C ILE A 695 2.25 -14.38 -28.21
N ILE A 696 0.94 -14.42 -28.49
CA ILE A 696 -0.04 -14.88 -27.51
C ILE A 696 0.20 -16.32 -27.07
N ASN A 697 0.51 -17.23 -27.99
CA ASN A 697 0.80 -18.63 -27.68
C ASN A 697 2.06 -18.75 -26.82
N GLU A 698 3.12 -18.02 -27.14
CA GLU A 698 4.34 -17.93 -26.32
C GLU A 698 4.06 -17.41 -24.91
N LEU A 699 3.25 -16.35 -24.79
CA LEU A 699 2.85 -15.77 -23.50
C LEU A 699 2.00 -16.77 -22.68
N LYS A 700 1.06 -17.46 -23.29
CA LYS A 700 0.27 -18.51 -22.64
C LYS A 700 1.15 -19.62 -22.07
N GLU A 701 2.12 -20.08 -22.83
CA GLU A 701 3.03 -21.14 -22.39
C GLU A 701 3.91 -20.67 -21.20
N LYS A 702 4.45 -19.46 -21.29
CA LYS A 702 5.39 -18.94 -20.28
C LYS A 702 4.70 -18.40 -19.02
N ALA A 703 3.55 -17.74 -19.13
CA ALA A 703 2.97 -16.92 -18.05
C ALA A 703 2.03 -17.69 -17.10
N THR A 704 1.62 -18.91 -17.45
CA THR A 704 0.58 -19.66 -16.69
C THR A 704 1.12 -20.51 -15.55
N SER A 705 2.43 -20.54 -15.34
CA SER A 705 3.04 -21.24 -14.20
C SER A 705 4.06 -20.34 -13.51
N PRO A 706 4.09 -20.30 -12.16
CA PRO A 706 5.15 -19.58 -11.45
C PRO A 706 6.50 -20.24 -11.77
N VAL A 707 7.52 -19.41 -11.99
CA VAL A 707 8.87 -19.84 -12.34
C VAL A 707 9.78 -19.86 -11.12
N ILE A 708 9.53 -18.97 -10.17
CA ILE A 708 10.32 -18.80 -8.96
C ILE A 708 9.66 -19.56 -7.81
N THR A 709 10.39 -20.48 -7.22
CA THR A 709 10.00 -21.24 -6.03
C THR A 709 11.10 -21.11 -4.98
N PHE A 710 10.74 -21.13 -3.72
CA PHE A 710 11.70 -21.25 -2.63
C PHE A 710 12.29 -22.68 -2.67
N SER A 711 13.59 -22.81 -2.85
CA SER A 711 14.32 -24.09 -2.92
C SER A 711 15.37 -24.18 -1.81
#